data_4be400a9af364bddb1e3de5829a26fda
#
_entry.id   4be400a9af364bddb1e3de5829a26fda
#
_cell.length_a   1.000
_cell.length_b   1.000
_cell.length_c   1.000
_cell.angle_alpha   90.00
_cell.angle_beta   90.00
_cell.angle_gamma   90.00
#
_symmetry.space_group_name_H-M   'P 1'
#
loop_
_entity.id
_entity.type
_entity.pdbx_description
1 polymer ?
#
loop_
_entity_poly.entity_id
_entity_poly.type
_entity_poly.pdbx_seq_one_letter_code
_entity_poly.pdbx_strand_id
1 'polypeptide(L)'
;MLLAHPGAAETQPVRRRDILSKAWSGRIESSLVPCPRFHPFPTAAEHEHWDSLPEDARTAMLKKGEGQLNTAWEVLPATLFLEFRRNGNRSHYEDVRNRRRRKLQDLVIAECIEGKGRFVDEIVNGVWLTCEETFWGVPAHLGAQKRGVGLPDVTEPIVDLFAAETSSLLAWTHYELGEALAGPSPLVPERIRLEIERRILTPCLTRDDFSWMGFSGKPVNNWNPWICSNWLTSALLIEPDETRRQKAVVKILHCLDNFLNGYADDGGCDEGPSYWGRAGGSLFDCLELLHRATNGACDGFSFPLVHQIGLYTCRAHIYNEWYTNFADAPARLYPNGDLVYRFGERLNEPLMMKHGAFAAFERDPSGIPGDSIGRQLPALFNLATLRQAARAQALLRDVWLPGIEVMAARCRDNSADGLYLAAQGGNNGESHNHNDVGNFLVYSGGQPAIIDVGVGTYTAKTFSSHRYDIWTMQSAYHNCPTINGVMQSAGRQFAASDVHYNADDNAAEFHLNLAAAYPAGAHVQSWNRTLRLNRTKNEIELLDEYALQQPAETITLTFMTPCTVNAGAPGELSLAMADGKSVRINYDGHALTPTVEEIRLEDAHLRQSWGDRLFRVLLRAKTPPQQAVWRTRIIG
;
A
#
# COMPACT_ATOMS: atom_id res chain seq x y z
N MET A 1 16.86 -21.90 9.03
CA MET A 1 17.75 -21.40 10.06
C MET A 1 17.60 -19.88 10.06
N LEU A 2 16.73 -19.36 10.92
CA LEU A 2 16.56 -17.91 11.11
C LEU A 2 17.83 -17.40 11.80
N LEU A 3 18.69 -16.72 11.06
CA LEU A 3 19.84 -16.04 11.63
C LEU A 3 19.33 -14.89 12.50
N ALA A 4 19.52 -15.00 13.80
CA ALA A 4 19.31 -13.93 14.75
C ALA A 4 20.23 -12.76 14.38
N HIS A 5 19.65 -11.58 14.13
CA HIS A 5 20.41 -10.35 14.01
C HIS A 5 21.01 -10.00 15.38
N PRO A 6 22.31 -9.66 15.47
CA PRO A 6 22.89 -9.10 16.68
C PRO A 6 22.46 -7.61 16.75
N GLY A 7 21.84 -7.26 17.87
CA GLY A 7 21.48 -5.87 18.19
C GLY A 7 19.98 -5.62 18.14
N ALA A 8 19.21 -6.33 18.99
CA ALA A 8 17.86 -5.89 19.32
C ALA A 8 17.98 -4.65 20.19
N ALA A 9 17.86 -3.45 19.59
CA ALA A 9 17.45 -2.28 20.34
C ALA A 9 16.12 -2.63 21.03
N GLU A 10 15.98 -2.36 22.31
CA GLU A 10 14.75 -2.56 23.07
C GLU A 10 13.64 -1.81 22.34
N THR A 11 12.76 -2.55 21.69
CA THR A 11 11.54 -1.98 21.12
C THR A 11 10.73 -1.43 22.28
N GLN A 12 10.44 -0.14 22.29
CA GLN A 12 9.49 0.41 23.26
C GLN A 12 8.21 -0.44 23.21
N PRO A 13 7.63 -0.80 24.38
CA PRO A 13 6.45 -1.63 24.42
C PRO A 13 5.33 -0.93 23.66
N VAL A 14 4.79 -1.61 22.63
CA VAL A 14 3.66 -1.13 21.85
C VAL A 14 2.52 -0.80 22.82
N ARG A 15 2.01 0.43 22.77
CA ARG A 15 0.89 0.86 23.60
C ARG A 15 -0.34 0.04 23.28
N ARG A 16 -0.77 -0.82 24.19
CA ARG A 16 -1.97 -1.65 24.01
C ARG A 16 -3.24 -0.81 24.20
N ARG A 17 -3.85 -0.45 23.08
CA ARG A 17 -5.18 0.20 23.04
C ARG A 17 -6.29 -0.83 23.13
N ASP A 18 -6.17 -1.92 22.36
CA ASP A 18 -7.12 -3.06 22.26
C ASP A 18 -8.57 -2.56 22.09
N ILE A 19 -8.77 -1.59 21.19
CA ILE A 19 -10.04 -0.83 21.12
C ILE A 19 -11.22 -1.67 20.63
N LEU A 20 -10.97 -2.62 19.72
CA LEU A 20 -12.01 -3.45 19.13
C LEU A 20 -12.44 -4.57 20.09
N SER A 21 -11.49 -5.32 20.60
CA SER A 21 -11.78 -6.44 21.50
C SER A 21 -12.39 -5.98 22.82
N LYS A 22 -11.90 -4.87 23.39
CA LYS A 22 -12.49 -4.28 24.61
C LYS A 22 -13.92 -3.82 24.39
N ALA A 23 -14.22 -3.26 23.22
CA ALA A 23 -15.56 -2.78 22.91
C ALA A 23 -16.55 -3.92 22.67
N TRP A 24 -16.13 -5.02 22.01
CA TRP A 24 -17.08 -5.93 21.38
C TRP A 24 -16.92 -7.41 21.70
N SER A 25 -15.77 -7.93 22.18
CA SER A 25 -15.58 -9.36 22.39
C SER A 25 -16.68 -9.99 23.27
N GLY A 26 -17.13 -9.29 24.30
CA GLY A 26 -18.22 -9.75 25.17
C GLY A 26 -19.63 -9.58 24.58
N ARG A 27 -19.77 -8.98 23.40
CA ARG A 27 -21.07 -8.72 22.76
C ARG A 27 -21.31 -9.53 21.50
N ILE A 28 -20.26 -10.14 20.92
CA ILE A 28 -20.34 -10.87 19.63
C ILE A 28 -21.40 -11.96 19.70
N GLU A 29 -21.45 -12.74 20.77
CA GLU A 29 -22.43 -13.84 20.95
C GLU A 29 -23.87 -13.37 20.77
N SER A 30 -24.22 -12.20 21.35
CA SER A 30 -25.57 -11.66 21.31
C SER A 30 -25.89 -10.79 20.10
N SER A 31 -24.86 -10.29 19.40
CA SER A 31 -25.02 -9.31 18.32
C SER A 31 -24.83 -9.90 16.93
N LEU A 32 -24.09 -11.01 16.81
CA LEU A 32 -23.79 -11.59 15.51
C LEU A 32 -25.04 -12.21 14.89
N VAL A 33 -25.42 -11.74 13.71
CA VAL A 33 -26.54 -12.29 12.94
C VAL A 33 -26.23 -13.75 12.61
N PRO A 34 -27.13 -14.72 12.87
CA PRO A 34 -26.93 -16.13 12.55
C PRO A 34 -26.58 -16.36 11.07
N CYS A 35 -25.70 -17.32 10.79
CA CYS A 35 -25.19 -17.59 9.43
C CYS A 35 -26.31 -17.69 8.37
N PRO A 36 -27.42 -18.42 8.57
CA PRO A 36 -28.48 -18.52 7.55
C PRO A 36 -29.26 -17.21 7.31
N ARG A 37 -29.10 -16.21 8.18
CA ARG A 37 -29.77 -14.89 8.07
C ARG A 37 -28.79 -13.78 7.68
N PHE A 38 -27.50 -14.08 7.61
CA PHE A 38 -26.51 -13.09 7.18
C PHE A 38 -26.54 -12.93 5.67
N HIS A 39 -27.09 -11.80 5.23
CA HIS A 39 -27.33 -11.49 3.85
C HIS A 39 -26.69 -10.12 3.48
N PRO A 40 -25.36 -10.10 3.24
CA PRO A 40 -24.65 -8.84 3.03
C PRO A 40 -24.92 -8.17 1.67
N PHE A 41 -25.19 -8.98 0.63
CA PHE A 41 -25.51 -8.53 -0.73
C PHE A 41 -26.57 -9.44 -1.34
N PRO A 42 -27.31 -9.00 -2.40
CA PRO A 42 -28.23 -9.86 -3.14
C PRO A 42 -27.50 -11.01 -3.79
N THR A 43 -28.02 -12.25 -3.62
CA THR A 43 -27.51 -13.43 -4.34
C THR A 43 -27.90 -13.40 -5.82
N ALA A 44 -27.28 -14.24 -6.64
CA ALA A 44 -27.62 -14.36 -8.07
C ALA A 44 -29.09 -14.71 -8.32
N ALA A 45 -29.77 -15.37 -7.37
CA ALA A 45 -31.19 -15.69 -7.46
C ALA A 45 -32.11 -14.46 -7.35
N GLU A 46 -31.60 -13.37 -6.77
CA GLU A 46 -32.33 -12.12 -6.56
C GLU A 46 -32.13 -11.16 -7.75
N HIS A 47 -32.47 -11.62 -8.94
CA HIS A 47 -32.18 -10.96 -10.23
C HIS A 47 -32.62 -9.50 -10.32
N GLU A 48 -33.70 -9.11 -9.68
CA GLU A 48 -34.22 -7.75 -9.69
C GLU A 48 -33.17 -6.73 -9.22
N HIS A 49 -32.31 -7.12 -8.27
CA HIS A 49 -31.24 -6.26 -7.79
C HIS A 49 -30.10 -6.15 -8.80
N TRP A 50 -29.73 -7.24 -9.46
CA TRP A 50 -28.72 -7.27 -10.52
C TRP A 50 -29.19 -6.52 -11.78
N ASP A 51 -30.48 -6.64 -12.12
CA ASP A 51 -31.09 -5.89 -13.22
C ASP A 51 -31.17 -4.38 -12.97
N SER A 52 -31.19 -3.97 -11.70
CA SER A 52 -31.18 -2.55 -11.31
C SER A 52 -29.83 -1.84 -11.47
N LEU A 53 -28.75 -2.61 -11.67
CA LEU A 53 -27.42 -2.04 -11.93
C LEU A 53 -27.42 -1.23 -13.25
N PRO A 54 -26.57 -0.18 -13.35
CA PRO A 54 -26.44 0.58 -14.60
C PRO A 54 -26.15 -0.33 -15.81
N GLU A 55 -26.87 -0.13 -16.91
CA GLU A 55 -26.82 -1.00 -18.09
C GLU A 55 -25.40 -1.14 -18.68
N ASP A 56 -24.66 -0.03 -18.76
CA ASP A 56 -23.29 -0.03 -19.24
C ASP A 56 -22.34 -0.83 -18.32
N ALA A 57 -22.55 -0.80 -17.00
CA ALA A 57 -21.81 -1.60 -16.05
C ALA A 57 -22.13 -3.09 -16.21
N ARG A 58 -23.43 -3.45 -16.33
CA ARG A 58 -23.83 -4.84 -16.62
C ARG A 58 -23.19 -5.34 -17.91
N THR A 59 -23.29 -4.55 -18.99
CA THR A 59 -22.70 -4.87 -20.29
C THR A 59 -21.18 -5.06 -20.19
N ALA A 60 -20.47 -4.19 -19.48
CA ALA A 60 -19.03 -4.29 -19.30
C ALA A 60 -18.62 -5.56 -18.54
N MET A 61 -19.34 -5.92 -17.48
CA MET A 61 -19.07 -7.12 -16.69
C MET A 61 -19.42 -8.40 -17.47
N LEU A 62 -20.54 -8.44 -18.17
CA LEU A 62 -20.89 -9.54 -19.06
C LEU A 62 -19.81 -9.76 -20.13
N LYS A 63 -19.33 -8.69 -20.77
CA LYS A 63 -18.24 -8.78 -21.76
C LYS A 63 -16.95 -9.35 -21.16
N LYS A 64 -16.61 -9.02 -19.90
CA LYS A 64 -15.46 -9.63 -19.22
C LYS A 64 -15.66 -11.14 -19.07
N GLY A 65 -16.80 -11.57 -18.54
CA GLY A 65 -17.14 -12.99 -18.41
C GLY A 65 -17.16 -13.74 -19.76
N GLU A 66 -17.76 -13.16 -20.79
CA GLU A 66 -17.77 -13.71 -22.15
C GLU A 66 -16.36 -13.91 -22.72
N GLY A 67 -15.45 -12.95 -22.45
CA GLY A 67 -14.06 -13.06 -22.84
C GLY A 67 -13.32 -14.21 -22.13
N GLN A 68 -13.86 -14.74 -21.03
CA GLN A 68 -13.30 -15.88 -20.31
C GLN A 68 -13.85 -17.23 -20.80
N LEU A 69 -15.03 -17.25 -21.45
CA LEU A 69 -15.59 -18.46 -22.03
C LEU A 69 -14.66 -18.99 -23.14
N ASN A 70 -14.55 -20.30 -23.24
CA ASN A 70 -13.73 -21.00 -24.25
C ASN A 70 -12.21 -20.68 -24.15
N THR A 71 -11.75 -20.00 -23.10
CA THR A 71 -10.33 -19.87 -22.83
C THR A 71 -9.87 -21.04 -21.95
N ALA A 72 -8.65 -21.53 -22.17
CA ALA A 72 -8.10 -22.60 -21.35
C ALA A 72 -7.83 -22.13 -19.91
N TRP A 73 -7.99 -23.03 -18.95
CA TRP A 73 -7.48 -22.82 -17.60
C TRP A 73 -5.97 -23.08 -17.58
N GLU A 74 -5.20 -22.08 -17.24
CA GLU A 74 -3.74 -22.21 -17.19
C GLU A 74 -3.29 -23.19 -16.12
N VAL A 75 -2.25 -23.98 -16.42
CA VAL A 75 -1.68 -24.98 -15.51
C VAL A 75 -0.69 -24.31 -14.55
N LEU A 76 -0.68 -24.74 -13.29
CA LEU A 76 0.29 -24.34 -12.25
C LEU A 76 1.24 -25.51 -11.93
N PRO A 77 2.28 -25.79 -12.74
CA PRO A 77 3.18 -26.90 -12.51
C PRO A 77 4.07 -26.67 -11.28
N ALA A 78 4.40 -27.73 -10.56
CA ALA A 78 5.28 -27.67 -9.39
C ALA A 78 6.66 -27.06 -9.72
N THR A 79 7.14 -27.21 -10.93
CA THR A 79 8.42 -26.63 -11.37
C THR A 79 8.36 -25.11 -11.47
N LEU A 80 7.21 -24.52 -11.82
CA LEU A 80 6.99 -23.09 -11.81
C LEU A 80 6.99 -22.55 -10.36
N PHE A 81 6.38 -23.27 -9.43
CA PHE A 81 6.44 -22.93 -8.00
C PHE A 81 7.88 -22.97 -7.46
N LEU A 82 8.72 -23.90 -7.93
CA LEU A 82 10.11 -24.03 -7.53
C LEU A 82 11.04 -22.96 -8.09
N GLU A 83 10.62 -22.13 -9.04
CA GLU A 83 11.47 -21.07 -9.59
C GLU A 83 11.92 -20.08 -8.50
N PHE A 84 11.06 -19.75 -7.56
CA PHE A 84 11.43 -18.86 -6.45
C PHE A 84 12.65 -19.38 -5.67
N ARG A 85 12.67 -20.69 -5.36
CA ARG A 85 13.82 -21.32 -4.68
C ARG A 85 15.06 -21.39 -5.57
N ARG A 86 14.88 -21.57 -6.90
CA ARG A 86 15.98 -21.83 -7.84
C ARG A 86 16.67 -20.57 -8.32
N ASN A 87 15.92 -19.53 -8.59
CA ASN A 87 16.40 -18.29 -9.24
C ASN A 87 15.83 -17.00 -8.64
N GLY A 88 14.98 -17.10 -7.60
CA GLY A 88 14.34 -15.95 -6.96
C GLY A 88 13.15 -15.35 -7.70
N ASN A 89 12.73 -15.93 -8.83
CA ASN A 89 11.56 -15.45 -9.57
C ASN A 89 10.28 -15.87 -8.86
N ARG A 90 9.45 -14.89 -8.53
CA ARG A 90 8.12 -15.10 -7.94
C ARG A 90 6.99 -14.77 -8.93
N SER A 91 7.23 -13.85 -9.84
CA SER A 91 6.22 -13.26 -10.71
C SER A 91 5.60 -14.30 -11.66
N HIS A 92 6.37 -15.22 -12.21
CA HIS A 92 5.87 -16.21 -13.17
C HIS A 92 4.74 -17.07 -12.58
N TYR A 93 4.90 -17.55 -11.33
CA TYR A 93 3.85 -18.31 -10.67
C TYR A 93 2.67 -17.41 -10.27
N GLU A 94 2.97 -16.26 -9.68
CA GLU A 94 1.96 -15.31 -9.20
C GLU A 94 1.06 -14.81 -10.34
N ASP A 95 1.62 -14.52 -11.51
CA ASP A 95 0.87 -14.04 -12.67
C ASP A 95 -0.13 -15.09 -13.18
N VAL A 96 0.28 -16.36 -13.32
CA VAL A 96 -0.62 -17.45 -13.73
C VAL A 96 -1.73 -17.65 -12.69
N ARG A 97 -1.34 -17.73 -11.40
CA ARG A 97 -2.29 -17.83 -10.30
C ARG A 97 -3.33 -16.70 -10.34
N ASN A 98 -2.86 -15.47 -10.47
CA ASN A 98 -3.72 -14.29 -10.46
C ASN A 98 -4.67 -14.24 -11.67
N ARG A 99 -4.22 -14.66 -12.86
CA ARG A 99 -5.11 -14.78 -14.03
C ARG A 99 -6.22 -15.81 -13.79
N ARG A 100 -5.91 -16.96 -13.18
CA ARG A 100 -6.92 -17.97 -12.80
C ARG A 100 -7.97 -17.41 -11.84
N ARG A 101 -7.55 -16.65 -10.82
CA ARG A 101 -8.48 -16.02 -9.84
C ARG A 101 -9.36 -14.96 -10.51
N ARG A 102 -8.78 -14.12 -11.38
CA ARG A 102 -9.56 -13.12 -12.14
C ARG A 102 -10.55 -13.78 -13.08
N LYS A 103 -10.14 -14.84 -13.81
CA LYS A 103 -11.05 -15.59 -14.66
C LYS A 103 -12.26 -16.09 -13.88
N LEU A 104 -12.05 -16.73 -12.73
CA LEU A 104 -13.14 -17.21 -11.88
C LEU A 104 -14.05 -16.07 -11.43
N GLN A 105 -13.48 -14.96 -10.96
CA GLN A 105 -14.23 -13.78 -10.53
C GLN A 105 -15.09 -13.19 -11.66
N ASP A 106 -14.50 -13.00 -12.84
CA ASP A 106 -15.21 -12.43 -14.00
C ASP A 106 -16.41 -13.30 -14.40
N LEU A 107 -16.23 -14.64 -14.38
CA LEU A 107 -17.31 -15.60 -14.68
C LEU A 107 -18.41 -15.56 -13.61
N VAL A 108 -18.06 -15.49 -12.33
CA VAL A 108 -19.02 -15.43 -11.21
C VAL A 108 -19.88 -14.17 -11.31
N ILE A 109 -19.28 -13.00 -11.49
CA ILE A 109 -20.02 -11.74 -11.62
C ILE A 109 -20.91 -11.76 -12.88
N ALA A 110 -20.41 -12.30 -13.98
CA ALA A 110 -21.19 -12.40 -15.21
C ALA A 110 -22.42 -13.30 -15.04
N GLU A 111 -22.28 -14.44 -14.34
CA GLU A 111 -23.42 -15.32 -14.04
C GLU A 111 -24.43 -14.64 -13.11
N CYS A 112 -23.98 -13.92 -12.07
CA CYS A 112 -24.86 -13.16 -11.20
C CYS A 112 -25.70 -12.13 -11.98
N ILE A 113 -25.10 -11.47 -12.98
CA ILE A 113 -25.76 -10.46 -13.82
C ILE A 113 -26.69 -11.10 -14.84
N GLU A 114 -26.29 -12.21 -15.49
CA GLU A 114 -27.07 -12.83 -16.56
C GLU A 114 -28.12 -13.81 -16.05
N GLY A 115 -27.76 -14.65 -15.07
CA GLY A 115 -28.64 -15.64 -14.42
C GLY A 115 -29.21 -16.72 -15.32
N LYS A 116 -28.52 -17.04 -16.42
CA LYS A 116 -29.01 -18.03 -17.40
C LYS A 116 -28.27 -19.36 -17.37
N GLY A 117 -27.31 -19.52 -16.47
CA GLY A 117 -26.52 -20.73 -16.34
C GLY A 117 -25.40 -20.89 -17.37
N ARG A 118 -25.21 -19.89 -18.26
CA ARG A 118 -24.25 -19.96 -19.37
C ARG A 118 -22.80 -20.05 -18.90
N PHE A 119 -22.49 -19.48 -17.76
CA PHE A 119 -21.13 -19.45 -17.19
C PHE A 119 -20.91 -20.57 -16.16
N VAL A 120 -21.95 -21.28 -15.73
CA VAL A 120 -21.91 -22.23 -14.61
C VAL A 120 -20.86 -23.33 -14.82
N ASP A 121 -20.81 -23.96 -16.02
CA ASP A 121 -19.84 -25.03 -16.27
C ASP A 121 -18.39 -24.56 -16.15
N GLU A 122 -18.08 -23.34 -16.66
CA GLU A 122 -16.74 -22.77 -16.53
C GLU A 122 -16.44 -22.35 -15.10
N ILE A 123 -17.43 -21.90 -14.33
CA ILE A 123 -17.28 -21.63 -12.88
C ILE A 123 -17.00 -22.93 -12.13
N VAL A 124 -17.72 -24.02 -12.43
CA VAL A 124 -17.48 -25.36 -11.85
C VAL A 124 -16.05 -25.81 -12.13
N ASN A 125 -15.58 -25.68 -13.38
CA ASN A 125 -14.20 -25.97 -13.76
C ASN A 125 -13.19 -25.15 -12.93
N GLY A 126 -13.42 -23.84 -12.81
CA GLY A 126 -12.56 -22.93 -12.05
C GLY A 126 -12.52 -23.23 -10.55
N VAL A 127 -13.68 -23.49 -9.95
CA VAL A 127 -13.81 -23.91 -8.54
C VAL A 127 -13.07 -25.22 -8.32
N TRP A 128 -13.32 -26.23 -9.16
CA TRP A 128 -12.71 -27.55 -9.02
C TRP A 128 -11.19 -27.49 -9.10
N LEU A 129 -10.66 -26.86 -10.16
CA LEU A 129 -9.22 -26.64 -10.31
C LEU A 129 -8.59 -25.85 -9.15
N THR A 130 -9.30 -24.85 -8.61
CA THR A 130 -8.81 -24.09 -7.45
C THR A 130 -8.77 -24.96 -6.19
N CYS A 131 -9.77 -25.80 -5.99
CA CYS A 131 -9.83 -26.75 -4.87
C CYS A 131 -8.77 -27.85 -4.97
N GLU A 132 -8.33 -28.22 -6.16
CA GLU A 132 -7.25 -29.20 -6.40
C GLU A 132 -5.84 -28.62 -6.21
N GLU A 133 -5.66 -27.30 -6.20
CA GLU A 133 -4.36 -26.71 -5.95
C GLU A 133 -3.79 -27.15 -4.59
N THR A 134 -2.53 -27.52 -4.56
CA THR A 134 -1.85 -27.94 -3.32
C THR A 134 -1.81 -26.83 -2.29
N PHE A 135 -1.59 -25.60 -2.73
CA PHE A 135 -1.53 -24.41 -1.88
C PHE A 135 -2.17 -23.19 -2.58
N TRP A 136 -2.95 -22.43 -1.84
CA TRP A 136 -3.61 -21.23 -2.39
C TRP A 136 -2.77 -19.96 -2.34
N GLY A 137 -1.66 -19.99 -1.58
CA GLY A 137 -0.71 -18.90 -1.49
C GLY A 137 0.35 -18.91 -2.59
N VAL A 138 1.47 -18.24 -2.34
CA VAL A 138 2.54 -18.03 -3.32
C VAL A 138 3.91 -18.55 -2.83
N PRO A 139 4.83 -18.85 -3.76
CA PRO A 139 6.15 -19.42 -3.42
C PRO A 139 6.95 -18.56 -2.45
N ALA A 140 6.88 -17.23 -2.57
CA ALA A 140 7.63 -16.29 -1.75
C ALA A 140 7.21 -16.30 -0.27
N HIS A 141 5.99 -16.75 0.04
CA HIS A 141 5.45 -16.79 1.41
C HIS A 141 5.61 -18.16 2.09
N LEU A 142 6.14 -19.13 1.37
CA LEU A 142 6.27 -20.50 1.88
C LEU A 142 7.28 -20.64 3.02
N GLY A 143 8.10 -19.63 3.27
CA GLY A 143 8.99 -19.58 4.45
C GLY A 143 8.26 -19.65 5.79
N ALA A 144 6.94 -19.45 5.81
CA ALA A 144 6.09 -19.63 7.00
C ALA A 144 5.90 -21.10 7.39
N GLN A 145 6.13 -22.08 6.50
CA GLN A 145 6.10 -23.51 6.86
C GLN A 145 7.42 -23.98 7.49
N LYS A 146 7.37 -24.98 8.35
CA LYS A 146 8.55 -25.52 9.08
C LYS A 146 9.62 -26.09 8.14
N ARG A 147 9.21 -26.66 6.99
CA ARG A 147 10.13 -27.18 5.97
C ARG A 147 10.81 -26.10 5.13
N GLY A 148 10.42 -24.83 5.33
CA GLY A 148 10.99 -23.69 4.61
C GLY A 148 10.58 -23.63 3.14
N VAL A 149 11.33 -22.85 2.35
CA VAL A 149 11.05 -22.58 0.95
C VAL A 149 11.26 -23.81 0.06
N GLY A 150 10.32 -24.12 -0.83
CA GLY A 150 10.39 -25.25 -1.74
C GLY A 150 9.04 -25.57 -2.34
N LEU A 151 8.50 -26.74 -2.08
CA LEU A 151 7.11 -27.11 -2.37
C LEU A 151 6.26 -27.05 -1.10
N PRO A 152 4.94 -26.79 -1.23
CA PRO A 152 4.04 -26.76 -0.09
C PRO A 152 3.94 -28.12 0.61
N ASP A 153 4.05 -28.11 1.94
CA ASP A 153 3.76 -29.26 2.78
C ASP A 153 2.27 -29.30 3.12
N VAL A 154 1.54 -30.22 2.50
CA VAL A 154 0.08 -30.36 2.69
C VAL A 154 -0.32 -30.79 4.12
N THR A 155 0.65 -31.27 4.92
CA THR A 155 0.40 -31.67 6.31
C THR A 155 0.50 -30.49 7.28
N GLU A 156 1.05 -29.35 6.83
CA GLU A 156 1.17 -28.12 7.60
C GLU A 156 0.43 -26.97 6.87
N PRO A 157 -0.88 -26.80 7.04
CA PRO A 157 -1.60 -25.68 6.48
C PRO A 157 -1.05 -24.36 7.02
N ILE A 158 -0.64 -23.48 6.10
CA ILE A 158 -0.26 -22.08 6.40
C ILE A 158 -1.21 -21.14 5.71
N VAL A 159 -1.44 -19.99 6.34
CA VAL A 159 -2.33 -18.95 5.81
C VAL A 159 -1.52 -17.70 5.56
N ASP A 160 -1.35 -17.39 4.27
CA ASP A 160 -0.78 -16.13 3.78
C ASP A 160 -1.86 -15.24 3.18
N LEU A 161 -1.48 -14.07 2.68
CA LEU A 161 -2.36 -13.10 2.03
C LEU A 161 -3.25 -13.74 0.95
N PHE A 162 -2.62 -14.49 0.05
CA PHE A 162 -3.25 -15.00 -1.16
C PHE A 162 -4.06 -16.27 -0.93
N ALA A 163 -3.69 -17.05 0.10
CA ALA A 163 -4.52 -18.15 0.55
C ALA A 163 -5.85 -17.61 1.14
N ALA A 164 -5.78 -16.56 1.93
CA ALA A 164 -6.95 -15.89 2.48
C ALA A 164 -7.82 -15.25 1.37
N GLU A 165 -7.22 -14.56 0.38
CA GLU A 165 -7.97 -14.00 -0.76
C GLU A 165 -8.67 -15.09 -1.59
N THR A 166 -7.99 -16.22 -1.82
CA THR A 166 -8.61 -17.35 -2.54
C THR A 166 -9.81 -17.91 -1.78
N SER A 167 -9.69 -18.03 -0.45
CA SER A 167 -10.80 -18.44 0.40
C SER A 167 -11.99 -17.48 0.30
N SER A 168 -11.72 -16.18 0.37
CA SER A 168 -12.75 -15.15 0.23
C SER A 168 -13.43 -15.19 -1.15
N LEU A 169 -12.67 -15.35 -2.24
CA LEU A 169 -13.24 -15.53 -3.57
C LEU A 169 -14.19 -16.73 -3.63
N LEU A 170 -13.77 -17.88 -3.11
CA LEU A 170 -14.60 -19.09 -3.07
C LEU A 170 -15.81 -18.94 -2.12
N ALA A 171 -15.65 -18.23 -1.01
CA ALA A 171 -16.75 -17.97 -0.08
C ALA A 171 -17.83 -17.09 -0.72
N TRP A 172 -17.45 -16.03 -1.43
CA TRP A 172 -18.38 -15.23 -2.22
C TRP A 172 -19.00 -16.03 -3.37
N THR A 173 -18.22 -16.83 -4.10
CA THR A 173 -18.75 -17.72 -5.15
C THR A 173 -19.81 -18.67 -4.61
N HIS A 174 -19.57 -19.26 -3.44
CA HIS A 174 -20.54 -20.12 -2.75
C HIS A 174 -21.78 -19.35 -2.32
N TYR A 175 -21.62 -18.14 -1.78
CA TYR A 175 -22.73 -17.30 -1.33
C TYR A 175 -23.62 -16.86 -2.49
N GLU A 176 -23.00 -16.37 -3.57
CA GLU A 176 -23.71 -15.84 -4.73
C GLU A 176 -24.40 -16.93 -5.57
N LEU A 177 -23.72 -18.07 -5.77
CA LEU A 177 -24.10 -19.08 -6.75
C LEU A 177 -24.30 -20.49 -6.19
N GLY A 178 -24.39 -20.67 -4.87
CA GLY A 178 -24.41 -21.99 -4.23
C GLY A 178 -25.50 -22.91 -4.79
N GLU A 179 -26.71 -22.40 -5.03
CA GLU A 179 -27.81 -23.16 -5.61
C GLU A 179 -27.55 -23.51 -7.09
N ALA A 180 -27.06 -22.57 -7.88
CA ALA A 180 -26.74 -22.79 -9.30
C ALA A 180 -25.60 -23.81 -9.45
N LEU A 181 -24.60 -23.79 -8.54
CA LEU A 181 -23.49 -24.74 -8.55
C LEU A 181 -23.90 -26.14 -8.07
N ALA A 182 -24.93 -26.25 -7.23
CA ALA A 182 -25.48 -27.54 -6.80
C ALA A 182 -26.25 -28.26 -7.92
N GLY A 183 -26.74 -27.51 -8.92
CA GLY A 183 -27.45 -28.07 -10.06
C GLY A 183 -26.64 -29.12 -10.85
N PRO A 184 -25.42 -28.81 -11.34
CA PRO A 184 -24.53 -29.79 -11.94
C PRO A 184 -24.09 -30.87 -10.96
N SER A 185 -23.76 -30.53 -9.72
CA SER A 185 -23.39 -31.48 -8.67
C SER A 185 -23.39 -30.82 -7.28
N PRO A 186 -24.06 -31.38 -6.27
CA PRO A 186 -24.00 -30.90 -4.91
C PRO A 186 -22.58 -30.95 -4.30
N LEU A 187 -21.70 -31.74 -4.87
CA LEU A 187 -20.29 -31.84 -4.45
C LEU A 187 -19.51 -30.56 -4.70
N VAL A 188 -19.95 -29.67 -5.61
CA VAL A 188 -19.23 -28.42 -5.89
C VAL A 188 -19.29 -27.46 -4.71
N PRO A 189 -20.46 -27.03 -4.20
CA PRO A 189 -20.53 -26.19 -2.99
C PRO A 189 -20.02 -26.92 -1.73
N GLU A 190 -20.17 -28.23 -1.62
CA GLU A 190 -19.60 -29.00 -0.52
C GLU A 190 -18.08 -28.97 -0.53
N ARG A 191 -17.45 -29.09 -1.72
CA ARG A 191 -16.01 -29.02 -1.87
C ARG A 191 -15.47 -27.63 -1.51
N ILE A 192 -16.15 -26.56 -1.87
CA ILE A 192 -15.79 -25.20 -1.47
C ILE A 192 -15.72 -25.11 0.07
N ARG A 193 -16.78 -25.55 0.75
CA ARG A 193 -16.83 -25.51 2.23
C ARG A 193 -15.71 -26.34 2.86
N LEU A 194 -15.49 -27.56 2.40
CA LEU A 194 -14.44 -28.45 2.89
C LEU A 194 -13.05 -27.82 2.76
N GLU A 195 -12.74 -27.23 1.60
CA GLU A 195 -11.42 -26.67 1.34
C GLU A 195 -11.17 -25.38 2.15
N ILE A 196 -12.19 -24.53 2.30
CA ILE A 196 -12.11 -23.34 3.15
C ILE A 196 -11.93 -23.73 4.61
N GLU A 197 -12.71 -24.72 5.09
CA GLU A 197 -12.62 -25.24 6.46
C GLU A 197 -11.19 -25.71 6.78
N ARG A 198 -10.64 -26.62 5.98
CA ARG A 198 -9.35 -27.25 6.26
C ARG A 198 -8.14 -26.35 6.05
N ARG A 199 -8.24 -25.37 5.12
CA ARG A 199 -7.10 -24.53 4.74
C ARG A 199 -7.06 -23.19 5.47
N ILE A 200 -8.21 -22.65 5.87
CA ILE A 200 -8.32 -21.31 6.44
C ILE A 200 -8.98 -21.32 7.81
N LEU A 201 -10.24 -21.79 7.92
CA LEU A 201 -11.00 -21.62 9.16
C LEU A 201 -10.37 -22.38 10.33
N THR A 202 -10.06 -23.66 10.16
CA THR A 202 -9.44 -24.46 11.21
C THR A 202 -8.02 -23.99 11.56
N PRO A 203 -7.10 -23.76 10.61
CA PRO A 203 -5.78 -23.23 10.94
C PRO A 203 -5.82 -21.88 11.66
N CYS A 204 -6.64 -20.94 11.19
CA CYS A 204 -6.77 -19.62 11.82
C CYS A 204 -7.38 -19.69 13.23
N LEU A 205 -8.28 -20.62 13.48
CA LEU A 205 -8.88 -20.82 14.82
C LEU A 205 -7.92 -21.51 15.79
N THR A 206 -7.15 -22.51 15.33
CA THR A 206 -6.41 -23.42 16.21
C THR A 206 -4.93 -23.04 16.38
N ARG A 207 -4.36 -22.19 15.51
CA ARG A 207 -2.97 -21.74 15.56
C ARG A 207 -2.89 -20.29 16.00
N ASP A 208 -1.91 -19.97 16.85
CA ASP A 208 -1.59 -18.60 17.31
C ASP A 208 -0.18 -18.17 16.88
N ASP A 209 0.53 -19.06 16.18
CA ASP A 209 1.95 -18.88 15.79
C ASP A 209 2.13 -18.19 14.43
N PHE A 210 1.07 -17.86 13.72
CA PHE A 210 1.17 -17.04 12.52
C PHE A 210 1.63 -15.62 12.89
N SER A 211 2.78 -15.20 12.34
CA SER A 211 3.39 -13.89 12.68
C SER A 211 2.46 -12.72 12.42
N TRP A 212 1.63 -12.79 11.38
CA TRP A 212 0.67 -11.74 11.02
C TRP A 212 -0.45 -11.55 12.05
N MET A 213 -0.72 -12.51 12.92
CA MET A 213 -1.71 -12.36 14.00
C MET A 213 -1.25 -11.41 15.11
N GLY A 214 0.07 -11.25 15.30
CA GLY A 214 0.64 -10.34 16.29
C GLY A 214 0.66 -10.88 17.73
N PHE A 215 0.26 -12.13 17.99
CA PHE A 215 0.24 -12.70 19.34
C PHE A 215 1.63 -12.92 19.94
N SER A 216 2.68 -12.89 19.13
CA SER A 216 4.08 -12.92 19.60
C SER A 216 4.53 -11.60 20.26
N GLY A 217 3.71 -10.54 20.20
CA GLY A 217 4.05 -9.18 20.66
C GLY A 217 4.96 -8.40 19.70
N LYS A 218 5.34 -8.98 18.57
CA LYS A 218 6.08 -8.26 17.53
C LYS A 218 5.11 -7.38 16.71
N PRO A 219 5.57 -6.22 16.22
CA PRO A 219 4.76 -5.40 15.32
C PRO A 219 4.28 -6.19 14.10
N VAL A 220 3.08 -5.91 13.66
CA VAL A 220 2.47 -6.47 12.45
C VAL A 220 2.26 -5.37 11.41
N ASN A 221 2.22 -5.74 10.14
CA ASN A 221 2.04 -4.84 9.00
C ASN A 221 0.69 -5.09 8.30
N ASN A 222 0.55 -4.67 7.06
CA ASN A 222 -0.65 -4.82 6.22
C ASN A 222 -1.14 -6.29 6.10
N TRP A 223 -0.29 -7.29 6.31
CA TRP A 223 -0.70 -8.71 6.30
C TRP A 223 -1.83 -8.97 7.28
N ASN A 224 -1.79 -8.33 8.43
CA ASN A 224 -2.79 -8.55 9.48
C ASN A 224 -4.21 -8.19 9.01
N PRO A 225 -4.55 -6.92 8.68
CA PRO A 225 -5.92 -6.59 8.27
C PRO A 225 -6.29 -7.22 6.92
N TRP A 226 -5.33 -7.42 6.01
CA TRP A 226 -5.57 -8.07 4.73
C TRP A 226 -6.02 -9.52 4.90
N ILE A 227 -5.32 -10.31 5.71
CA ILE A 227 -5.74 -11.69 6.00
C ILE A 227 -7.03 -11.70 6.83
N CYS A 228 -7.14 -10.84 7.84
CA CYS A 228 -8.31 -10.75 8.71
C CYS A 228 -9.60 -10.45 7.92
N SER A 229 -9.58 -9.55 6.92
CA SER A 229 -10.78 -9.22 6.12
C SER A 229 -11.26 -10.43 5.32
N ASN A 230 -10.34 -11.18 4.73
CA ASN A 230 -10.65 -12.37 3.93
C ASN A 230 -11.05 -13.58 4.82
N TRP A 231 -10.42 -13.73 5.99
CA TRP A 231 -10.82 -14.73 6.97
C TRP A 231 -12.19 -14.40 7.57
N LEU A 232 -12.46 -13.14 7.90
CA LEU A 232 -13.79 -12.70 8.37
C LEU A 232 -14.87 -13.01 7.33
N THR A 233 -14.63 -12.70 6.05
CA THR A 233 -15.54 -13.05 4.95
C THR A 233 -15.83 -14.55 4.95
N SER A 234 -14.80 -15.39 5.00
CA SER A 234 -14.94 -16.84 4.98
C SER A 234 -15.69 -17.36 6.23
N ALA A 235 -15.40 -16.80 7.41
CA ALA A 235 -16.08 -17.18 8.64
C ALA A 235 -17.56 -16.79 8.64
N LEU A 236 -17.89 -15.61 8.11
CA LEU A 236 -19.27 -15.12 8.09
C LEU A 236 -20.15 -15.84 7.07
N LEU A 237 -19.60 -16.21 5.90
CA LEU A 237 -20.35 -16.79 4.80
C LEU A 237 -20.36 -18.33 4.78
N ILE A 238 -19.35 -18.99 5.39
CA ILE A 238 -19.13 -20.44 5.23
C ILE A 238 -19.26 -21.22 6.53
N GLU A 239 -18.91 -20.65 7.70
CA GLU A 239 -18.93 -21.40 8.98
C GLU A 239 -20.37 -21.56 9.50
N PRO A 240 -20.93 -22.78 9.50
CA PRO A 240 -22.29 -23.01 9.96
C PRO A 240 -22.41 -23.18 11.48
N ASP A 241 -21.32 -23.53 12.17
CA ASP A 241 -21.30 -23.63 13.63
C ASP A 241 -21.19 -22.24 14.25
N GLU A 242 -22.27 -21.75 14.85
CA GLU A 242 -22.34 -20.41 15.41
C GLU A 242 -21.28 -20.18 16.51
N THR A 243 -20.96 -21.19 17.31
CA THR A 243 -19.92 -21.08 18.35
C THR A 243 -18.53 -20.89 17.73
N ARG A 244 -18.21 -21.65 16.69
CA ARG A 244 -16.94 -21.49 15.96
C ARG A 244 -16.88 -20.15 15.23
N ARG A 245 -17.99 -19.73 14.63
CA ARG A 245 -18.14 -18.46 13.91
C ARG A 245 -17.90 -17.27 14.85
N GLN A 246 -18.52 -17.28 16.05
CA GLN A 246 -18.30 -16.27 17.09
C GLN A 246 -16.85 -16.25 17.58
N LYS A 247 -16.25 -17.43 17.85
CA LYS A 247 -14.84 -17.54 18.23
C LYS A 247 -13.90 -16.97 17.15
N ALA A 248 -14.20 -17.22 15.87
CA ALA A 248 -13.41 -16.64 14.76
C ALA A 248 -13.48 -15.12 14.77
N VAL A 249 -14.68 -14.54 14.89
CA VAL A 249 -14.86 -13.08 14.96
C VAL A 249 -14.11 -12.49 16.14
N VAL A 250 -14.25 -13.05 17.35
CA VAL A 250 -13.52 -12.58 18.54
C VAL A 250 -12.02 -12.64 18.33
N LYS A 251 -11.49 -13.72 17.77
CA LYS A 251 -10.06 -13.85 17.49
C LYS A 251 -9.59 -12.84 16.46
N ILE A 252 -10.38 -12.56 15.42
CA ILE A 252 -10.10 -11.53 14.43
C ILE A 252 -10.03 -10.14 15.09
N LEU A 253 -10.92 -9.81 16.02
CA LEU A 253 -10.85 -8.54 16.77
C LEU A 253 -9.52 -8.40 17.51
N HIS A 254 -9.02 -9.45 18.15
CA HIS A 254 -7.72 -9.43 18.80
C HIS A 254 -6.56 -9.30 17.82
N CYS A 255 -6.64 -9.94 16.65
CA CYS A 255 -5.64 -9.76 15.59
C CYS A 255 -5.61 -8.31 15.10
N LEU A 256 -6.77 -7.72 14.79
CA LEU A 256 -6.90 -6.34 14.34
C LEU A 256 -6.43 -5.34 15.41
N ASP A 257 -6.66 -5.63 16.70
CA ASP A 257 -6.12 -4.80 17.77
C ASP A 257 -4.59 -4.80 17.78
N ASN A 258 -3.94 -5.92 17.49
CA ASN A 258 -2.47 -5.96 17.36
C ASN A 258 -1.96 -5.05 16.23
N PHE A 259 -2.71 -4.92 15.13
CA PHE A 259 -2.42 -3.98 14.05
C PHE A 259 -2.65 -2.52 14.50
N LEU A 260 -3.81 -2.22 15.09
CA LEU A 260 -4.16 -0.88 15.55
C LEU A 260 -3.26 -0.39 16.69
N ASN A 261 -2.78 -1.30 17.54
CA ASN A 261 -1.85 -0.96 18.61
C ASN A 261 -0.51 -0.43 18.09
N GLY A 262 -0.07 -0.91 16.90
CA GLY A 262 1.16 -0.45 16.25
C GLY A 262 1.00 0.82 15.42
N TYR A 263 -0.22 1.23 15.09
CA TYR A 263 -0.48 2.41 14.28
C TYR A 263 -0.27 3.72 15.06
N ALA A 264 0.28 4.72 14.40
CA ALA A 264 0.39 6.07 14.97
C ALA A 264 -0.99 6.73 15.14
N ASP A 265 -1.13 7.62 16.13
CA ASP A 265 -2.40 8.29 16.43
C ASP A 265 -2.89 9.20 15.29
N ASP A 266 -1.98 9.64 14.42
CA ASP A 266 -2.28 10.43 13.22
C ASP A 266 -2.76 9.62 12.00
N GLY A 267 -2.72 8.28 12.09
CA GLY A 267 -3.13 7.39 11.02
C GLY A 267 -2.17 7.30 9.84
N GLY A 268 -0.93 7.76 9.98
CA GLY A 268 0.12 7.64 8.98
C GLY A 268 0.44 6.17 8.67
N CYS A 269 0.59 5.83 7.39
CA CYS A 269 0.98 4.50 6.94
C CYS A 269 2.46 4.51 6.55
N ASP A 270 3.30 3.87 7.36
CA ASP A 270 4.76 3.79 7.15
C ASP A 270 5.16 3.06 5.86
N GLU A 271 4.29 2.18 5.37
CA GLU A 271 4.48 1.45 4.11
C GLU A 271 4.12 2.29 2.85
N GLY A 272 3.60 3.50 3.03
CA GLY A 272 3.20 4.40 1.96
C GLY A 272 1.76 4.21 1.44
N PRO A 273 1.29 5.11 0.54
CA PRO A 273 -0.11 5.19 0.13
C PRO A 273 -0.60 3.98 -0.68
N SER A 274 0.26 3.26 -1.38
CA SER A 274 -0.13 2.06 -2.12
C SER A 274 -0.53 0.92 -1.19
N TYR A 275 0.21 0.76 -0.10
CA TYR A 275 -0.08 -0.26 0.91
C TYR A 275 -1.24 0.11 1.82
N TRP A 276 -1.60 1.39 1.92
CA TRP A 276 -2.78 1.81 2.66
C TRP A 276 -4.05 1.07 2.19
N GLY A 277 -4.18 0.81 0.88
CA GLY A 277 -5.30 0.03 0.35
C GLY A 277 -5.41 -1.40 0.91
N ARG A 278 -4.29 -1.98 1.36
CA ARG A 278 -4.20 -3.30 2.00
C ARG A 278 -4.07 -3.23 3.53
N ALA A 279 -3.75 -2.08 4.07
CA ALA A 279 -3.71 -1.78 5.51
C ALA A 279 -5.04 -1.15 5.97
N GLY A 280 -5.18 0.17 5.86
CA GLY A 280 -6.38 0.92 6.22
C GLY A 280 -7.62 0.51 5.42
N GLY A 281 -7.46 0.23 4.11
CA GLY A 281 -8.56 -0.26 3.27
C GLY A 281 -9.07 -1.65 3.69
N SER A 282 -8.18 -2.59 4.05
CA SER A 282 -8.61 -3.90 4.55
C SER A 282 -9.16 -3.85 5.98
N LEU A 283 -8.71 -2.90 6.80
CA LEU A 283 -9.37 -2.60 8.07
C LEU A 283 -10.81 -2.12 7.83
N PHE A 284 -11.03 -1.23 6.84
CA PHE A 284 -12.38 -0.82 6.44
C PHE A 284 -13.23 -2.02 6.03
N ASP A 285 -12.69 -2.93 5.18
CA ASP A 285 -13.43 -4.14 4.77
C ASP A 285 -13.86 -4.99 5.98
N CYS A 286 -12.98 -5.15 6.99
CA CYS A 286 -13.33 -5.84 8.25
C CYS A 286 -14.46 -5.12 9.01
N LEU A 287 -14.33 -3.81 9.20
CA LEU A 287 -15.28 -3.03 9.99
C LEU A 287 -16.64 -2.94 9.30
N GLU A 288 -16.67 -2.82 7.98
CA GLU A 288 -17.90 -2.77 7.18
C GLU A 288 -18.65 -4.11 7.24
N LEU A 289 -17.94 -5.24 7.08
CA LEU A 289 -18.53 -6.57 7.22
C LEU A 289 -19.04 -6.83 8.64
N LEU A 290 -18.27 -6.44 9.66
CA LEU A 290 -18.64 -6.62 11.05
C LEU A 290 -19.87 -5.77 11.41
N HIS A 291 -19.90 -4.51 10.94
CA HIS A 291 -21.06 -3.64 11.10
C HIS A 291 -22.33 -4.28 10.52
N ARG A 292 -22.25 -4.81 9.28
CA ARG A 292 -23.38 -5.53 8.65
C ARG A 292 -23.74 -6.81 9.40
N ALA A 293 -22.75 -7.61 9.79
CA ALA A 293 -22.97 -8.88 10.48
C ALA A 293 -23.52 -8.73 11.91
N THR A 294 -23.53 -7.52 12.44
CA THR A 294 -24.05 -7.21 13.78
C THR A 294 -25.21 -6.20 13.78
N ASN A 295 -25.79 -5.93 12.60
CA ASN A 295 -26.83 -4.90 12.42
C ASN A 295 -26.45 -3.55 13.05
N GLY A 296 -25.17 -3.15 12.90
CA GLY A 296 -24.64 -1.90 13.41
C GLY A 296 -24.22 -1.93 14.90
N ALA A 297 -24.38 -3.03 15.61
CA ALA A 297 -23.98 -3.10 17.04
C ALA A 297 -22.46 -2.97 17.25
N CYS A 298 -21.65 -3.34 16.24
CA CYS A 298 -20.21 -3.16 16.22
C CYS A 298 -19.86 -2.04 15.20
N ASP A 299 -19.89 -0.79 15.65
CA ASP A 299 -19.56 0.36 14.83
C ASP A 299 -18.13 0.86 15.14
N GLY A 300 -17.17 0.48 14.28
CA GLY A 300 -15.76 0.85 14.40
C GLY A 300 -15.43 2.24 13.85
N PHE A 301 -16.36 2.87 13.15
CA PHE A 301 -16.11 4.15 12.49
C PHE A 301 -16.15 5.33 13.48
N SER A 302 -16.67 5.12 14.67
CA SER A 302 -16.66 6.09 15.77
C SER A 302 -15.29 6.24 16.46
N PHE A 303 -14.32 5.34 16.22
CA PHE A 303 -13.00 5.43 16.82
C PHE A 303 -12.12 6.49 16.12
N PRO A 304 -11.55 7.45 16.88
CA PRO A 304 -10.71 8.51 16.29
C PRO A 304 -9.55 7.99 15.44
N LEU A 305 -8.89 6.90 15.87
CA LEU A 305 -7.79 6.31 15.10
C LEU A 305 -8.26 5.79 13.74
N VAL A 306 -9.43 5.17 13.65
CA VAL A 306 -10.00 4.69 12.38
C VAL A 306 -10.28 5.86 11.43
N HIS A 307 -10.75 6.98 11.96
CA HIS A 307 -10.94 8.21 11.19
C HIS A 307 -9.58 8.73 10.63
N GLN A 308 -8.54 8.78 11.45
CA GLN A 308 -7.23 9.23 11.01
C GLN A 308 -6.61 8.30 9.95
N ILE A 309 -6.75 6.97 10.12
CA ILE A 309 -6.32 5.97 9.13
C ILE A 309 -7.05 6.17 7.80
N GLY A 310 -8.36 6.44 7.83
CA GLY A 310 -9.16 6.72 6.62
C GLY A 310 -8.63 7.91 5.83
N LEU A 311 -8.29 9.01 6.53
CA LEU A 311 -7.82 10.26 5.91
C LEU A 311 -6.44 10.15 5.24
N TYR A 312 -5.64 9.13 5.52
CA TYR A 312 -4.25 9.05 5.04
C TYR A 312 -4.15 9.13 3.51
N THR A 313 -5.03 8.44 2.77
CA THR A 313 -5.01 8.48 1.30
C THR A 313 -5.21 9.90 0.74
N CYS A 314 -6.04 10.72 1.39
CA CYS A 314 -6.23 12.13 1.03
C CYS A 314 -5.00 12.98 1.39
N ARG A 315 -4.33 12.66 2.49
CA ARG A 315 -3.14 13.39 2.96
C ARG A 315 -1.90 13.10 2.13
N ALA A 316 -1.80 11.91 1.58
CA ALA A 316 -0.70 11.52 0.71
C ALA A 316 -0.87 11.98 -0.76
N HIS A 317 -2.04 12.53 -1.13
CA HIS A 317 -2.34 12.92 -2.49
C HIS A 317 -1.63 14.22 -2.91
N ILE A 318 -0.99 14.20 -4.07
CA ILE A 318 -0.35 15.37 -4.67
C ILE A 318 -1.26 16.01 -5.72
N TYR A 319 -1.50 15.33 -6.84
CA TYR A 319 -2.35 15.82 -7.92
C TYR A 319 -2.61 14.70 -8.95
N ASN A 320 -3.85 14.55 -9.45
CA ASN A 320 -4.26 13.46 -10.34
C ASN A 320 -3.77 12.10 -9.78
N GLU A 321 -3.01 11.35 -10.58
CA GLU A 321 -2.44 10.05 -10.19
C GLU A 321 -1.20 10.13 -9.28
N TRP A 322 -0.70 11.33 -8.98
CA TRP A 322 0.54 11.50 -8.21
C TRP A 322 0.28 11.51 -6.71
N TYR A 323 1.05 10.70 -5.99
CA TYR A 323 1.01 10.55 -4.54
C TYR A 323 2.42 10.66 -3.95
N THR A 324 2.51 11.07 -2.68
CA THR A 324 3.75 11.03 -1.91
C THR A 324 4.22 9.59 -1.79
N ASN A 325 5.33 9.25 -2.46
CA ASN A 325 5.73 7.87 -2.70
C ASN A 325 6.96 7.44 -1.90
N PHE A 326 7.07 7.85 -0.65
CA PHE A 326 8.08 7.29 0.24
C PHE A 326 7.87 5.79 0.47
N ALA A 327 8.92 5.07 0.87
CA ALA A 327 8.96 3.61 0.98
C ALA A 327 8.70 2.89 -0.37
N ASP A 328 8.11 1.68 -0.33
CA ASP A 328 7.82 0.91 -1.55
C ASP A 328 6.55 1.38 -2.32
N ALA A 329 6.19 2.66 -2.21
CA ALA A 329 5.06 3.19 -2.94
C ALA A 329 5.45 3.62 -4.37
N PRO A 330 4.65 3.30 -5.41
CA PRO A 330 4.80 3.91 -6.71
C PRO A 330 4.33 5.38 -6.67
N ALA A 331 4.95 6.23 -7.46
CA ALA A 331 4.59 7.65 -7.53
C ALA A 331 3.21 7.87 -8.16
N ARG A 332 2.81 7.01 -9.10
CA ARG A 332 1.47 6.99 -9.69
C ARG A 332 0.63 5.93 -9.03
N LEU A 333 -0.45 6.34 -8.39
CA LEU A 333 -1.36 5.47 -7.68
C LEU A 333 -2.80 5.73 -8.11
N TYR A 334 -3.55 4.65 -8.28
CA TYR A 334 -4.99 4.67 -8.55
C TYR A 334 -5.70 3.91 -7.43
N PRO A 335 -6.05 4.59 -6.33
CA PRO A 335 -6.72 3.95 -5.21
C PRO A 335 -8.09 3.43 -5.63
N ASN A 336 -8.60 2.43 -4.91
CA ASN A 336 -9.99 2.00 -5.08
C ASN A 336 -10.93 3.12 -4.62
N GLY A 337 -11.41 3.91 -5.58
CA GLY A 337 -12.17 5.13 -5.31
C GLY A 337 -13.51 4.86 -4.63
N ASP A 338 -14.19 3.75 -4.95
CA ASP A 338 -15.41 3.33 -4.26
C ASP A 338 -15.13 3.02 -2.77
N LEU A 339 -14.05 2.30 -2.49
CA LEU A 339 -13.67 2.03 -1.10
C LEU A 339 -13.40 3.33 -0.33
N VAL A 340 -12.66 4.27 -0.92
CA VAL A 340 -12.37 5.58 -0.31
C VAL A 340 -13.67 6.37 -0.10
N TYR A 341 -14.58 6.34 -1.08
CA TYR A 341 -15.88 7.00 -0.98
C TYR A 341 -16.72 6.43 0.18
N ARG A 342 -16.93 5.09 0.22
CA ARG A 342 -17.72 4.43 1.25
C ARG A 342 -17.09 4.57 2.65
N PHE A 343 -15.77 4.55 2.73
CA PHE A 343 -15.09 4.81 3.99
C PHE A 343 -15.36 6.24 4.46
N GLY A 344 -15.25 7.24 3.54
CA GLY A 344 -15.63 8.63 3.82
C GLY A 344 -17.09 8.79 4.24
N GLU A 345 -18.02 8.06 3.62
CA GLU A 345 -19.42 8.04 3.99
C GLU A 345 -19.63 7.53 5.42
N ARG A 346 -18.98 6.41 5.79
CA ARG A 346 -19.01 5.87 7.16
C ARG A 346 -18.44 6.82 8.21
N LEU A 347 -17.41 7.58 7.84
CA LEU A 347 -16.78 8.56 8.72
C LEU A 347 -17.49 9.93 8.71
N ASN A 348 -18.48 10.11 7.85
CA ASN A 348 -19.09 11.40 7.55
C ASN A 348 -18.04 12.46 7.15
N GLU A 349 -17.08 12.06 6.28
CA GLU A 349 -15.93 12.87 5.87
C GLU A 349 -16.04 13.29 4.39
N PRO A 350 -16.56 14.51 4.12
CA PRO A 350 -16.81 14.98 2.76
C PRO A 350 -15.56 15.04 1.86
N LEU A 351 -14.39 15.28 2.45
CA LEU A 351 -13.12 15.30 1.71
C LEU A 351 -12.84 13.93 1.08
N MET A 352 -12.96 12.86 1.88
CA MET A 352 -12.77 11.49 1.39
C MET A 352 -13.83 11.10 0.36
N MET A 353 -15.10 11.45 0.59
CA MET A 353 -16.17 11.16 -0.36
C MET A 353 -15.90 11.78 -1.73
N LYS A 354 -15.55 13.08 -1.77
CA LYS A 354 -15.24 13.79 -3.03
C LYS A 354 -14.00 13.21 -3.71
N HIS A 355 -12.95 12.94 -2.94
CA HIS A 355 -11.72 12.36 -3.48
C HIS A 355 -11.91 10.94 -3.97
N GLY A 356 -12.65 10.11 -3.24
CA GLY A 356 -13.02 8.76 -3.66
C GLY A 356 -13.83 8.75 -4.95
N ALA A 357 -14.83 9.64 -5.06
CA ALA A 357 -15.61 9.81 -6.29
C ALA A 357 -14.75 10.32 -7.47
N PHE A 358 -13.75 11.16 -7.23
CA PHE A 358 -12.76 11.55 -8.25
C PHE A 358 -11.91 10.34 -8.68
N ALA A 359 -11.28 9.66 -7.74
CA ALA A 359 -10.35 8.56 -8.00
C ALA A 359 -11.03 7.36 -8.70
N ALA A 360 -12.31 7.11 -8.43
CA ALA A 360 -13.05 6.00 -9.05
C ALA A 360 -13.12 6.11 -10.57
N PHE A 361 -13.15 7.33 -11.12
CA PHE A 361 -13.32 7.58 -12.56
C PHE A 361 -12.07 8.13 -13.25
N GLU A 362 -10.97 8.29 -12.51
CA GLU A 362 -9.75 8.88 -13.07
C GLU A 362 -9.11 7.97 -14.12
N ARG A 363 -9.00 6.68 -13.82
CA ARG A 363 -8.37 5.69 -14.70
C ARG A 363 -9.37 4.96 -15.59
N ASP A 364 -10.49 4.56 -15.02
CA ASP A 364 -11.52 3.76 -15.68
C ASP A 364 -12.87 4.48 -15.62
N PRO A 365 -13.38 4.99 -16.75
CA PRO A 365 -14.68 5.67 -16.80
C PRO A 365 -15.86 4.82 -16.29
N SER A 366 -15.72 3.49 -16.22
CA SER A 366 -16.75 2.62 -15.65
C SER A 366 -16.94 2.84 -14.16
N GLY A 367 -15.88 3.25 -13.44
CA GLY A 367 -15.86 3.40 -11.99
C GLY A 367 -15.85 2.07 -11.22
N ILE A 368 -15.70 0.94 -11.91
CA ILE A 368 -15.71 -0.40 -11.29
C ILE A 368 -14.27 -0.84 -11.05
N PRO A 369 -13.87 -1.07 -9.79
CA PRO A 369 -12.50 -1.45 -9.49
C PRO A 369 -12.18 -2.86 -10.02
N GLY A 370 -10.98 -3.04 -10.54
CA GLY A 370 -10.41 -4.36 -10.87
C GLY A 370 -9.82 -5.07 -9.64
N ASP A 371 -10.48 -5.00 -8.50
CA ASP A 371 -10.03 -5.56 -7.20
C ASP A 371 -10.72 -6.90 -6.91
N SER A 372 -10.55 -7.44 -5.70
CA SER A 372 -11.20 -8.67 -5.25
C SER A 372 -12.73 -8.59 -5.34
N ILE A 373 -13.39 -9.74 -5.46
CA ILE A 373 -14.86 -9.82 -5.53
C ILE A 373 -15.53 -9.12 -4.33
N GLY A 374 -14.97 -9.25 -3.12
CA GLY A 374 -15.48 -8.59 -1.91
C GLY A 374 -15.44 -7.06 -1.95
N ARG A 375 -14.64 -6.46 -2.84
CA ARG A 375 -14.63 -5.02 -3.10
C ARG A 375 -15.40 -4.65 -4.38
N GLN A 376 -15.45 -5.56 -5.34
CA GLN A 376 -16.18 -5.33 -6.58
C GLN A 376 -17.70 -5.37 -6.37
N LEU A 377 -18.22 -6.29 -5.56
CA LEU A 377 -19.64 -6.36 -5.23
C LEU A 377 -20.19 -5.04 -4.64
N PRO A 378 -19.66 -4.52 -3.53
CA PRO A 378 -20.14 -3.24 -3.01
C PRO A 378 -19.99 -2.09 -4.01
N ALA A 379 -18.92 -2.07 -4.83
CA ALA A 379 -18.73 -1.03 -5.83
C ALA A 379 -19.79 -1.06 -6.92
N LEU A 380 -20.22 -2.25 -7.36
CA LEU A 380 -21.29 -2.40 -8.34
C LEU A 380 -22.61 -1.84 -7.79
N PHE A 381 -23.00 -2.22 -6.57
CA PHE A 381 -24.25 -1.76 -5.96
C PHE A 381 -24.22 -0.30 -5.51
N ASN A 382 -23.03 0.27 -5.30
CA ASN A 382 -22.85 1.70 -4.99
C ASN A 382 -22.67 2.59 -6.22
N LEU A 383 -22.49 2.02 -7.42
CA LEU A 383 -22.06 2.74 -8.61
C LEU A 383 -22.98 3.90 -9.00
N ALA A 384 -24.30 3.72 -8.87
CA ALA A 384 -25.28 4.78 -9.18
C ALA A 384 -25.11 5.99 -8.24
N THR A 385 -24.89 5.76 -6.95
CA THR A 385 -24.61 6.81 -5.95
C THR A 385 -23.28 7.49 -6.25
N LEU A 386 -22.24 6.71 -6.51
CA LEU A 386 -20.89 7.21 -6.79
C LEU A 386 -20.84 8.10 -8.06
N ARG A 387 -21.63 7.76 -9.09
CA ARG A 387 -21.77 8.56 -10.33
C ARG A 387 -22.40 9.92 -10.10
N GLN A 388 -23.28 10.03 -9.13
CA GLN A 388 -23.97 11.30 -8.77
C GLN A 388 -23.17 12.12 -7.74
N ALA A 389 -22.18 11.53 -7.10
CA ALA A 389 -21.40 12.19 -6.08
C ALA A 389 -20.55 13.34 -6.64
N ALA A 390 -20.40 14.39 -5.84
CA ALA A 390 -19.48 15.48 -6.13
C ALA A 390 -18.04 14.98 -6.17
N ARG A 391 -17.28 15.37 -7.20
CA ARG A 391 -15.90 14.95 -7.43
C ARG A 391 -14.94 16.11 -7.19
N ALA A 392 -13.95 15.91 -6.35
CA ALA A 392 -12.86 16.87 -6.17
C ALA A 392 -11.63 16.13 -5.65
N GLN A 393 -10.46 16.60 -6.05
CA GLN A 393 -9.19 16.11 -5.54
C GLN A 393 -8.95 16.61 -4.11
N ALA A 394 -8.33 15.80 -3.27
CA ALA A 394 -7.88 16.22 -1.95
C ALA A 394 -6.55 16.99 -2.08
N LEU A 395 -6.62 18.29 -2.26
CA LEU A 395 -5.46 19.17 -2.40
C LEU A 395 -5.22 19.96 -1.10
N LEU A 396 -4.87 19.25 -0.02
CA LEU A 396 -4.65 19.85 1.29
C LEU A 396 -3.44 20.78 1.28
N ARG A 397 -3.58 21.98 1.86
CA ARG A 397 -2.50 22.97 1.90
C ARG A 397 -1.32 22.48 2.74
N ASP A 398 -1.62 21.92 3.90
CA ASP A 398 -0.63 21.47 4.88
C ASP A 398 -1.01 20.11 5.45
N VAL A 399 -0.02 19.22 5.52
CA VAL A 399 -0.11 17.90 6.14
C VAL A 399 1.09 17.72 7.05
N TRP A 400 0.85 17.25 8.28
CA TRP A 400 1.88 16.77 9.18
C TRP A 400 1.44 15.46 9.82
N LEU A 401 2.25 14.44 9.67
CA LEU A 401 2.07 13.09 10.22
C LEU A 401 3.24 12.79 11.18
N PRO A 402 3.14 13.25 12.44
CA PRO A 402 4.25 13.14 13.41
C PRO A 402 4.63 11.70 13.74
N GLY A 403 3.72 10.75 13.59
CA GLY A 403 3.97 9.33 13.88
C GLY A 403 4.88 8.62 12.89
N ILE A 404 4.96 9.14 11.67
CA ILE A 404 5.86 8.66 10.61
C ILE A 404 6.79 9.79 10.12
N GLU A 405 6.76 10.94 10.78
CA GLU A 405 7.57 12.13 10.48
C GLU A 405 7.52 12.57 9.01
N VAL A 406 6.34 12.53 8.40
CA VAL A 406 6.11 12.96 7.01
C VAL A 406 5.32 14.26 6.99
N MET A 407 5.85 15.26 6.27
CA MET A 407 5.13 16.50 5.99
C MET A 407 4.82 16.63 4.50
N ALA A 408 3.76 17.38 4.19
CA ALA A 408 3.51 17.90 2.87
C ALA A 408 2.94 19.32 2.95
N ALA A 409 3.33 20.18 2.00
CA ALA A 409 2.85 21.54 1.93
C ALA A 409 2.75 22.03 0.48
N ARG A 410 1.77 22.90 0.20
CA ARG A 410 1.60 23.55 -1.10
C ARG A 410 1.44 25.05 -0.97
N CYS A 411 1.66 25.75 -2.06
CA CYS A 411 1.55 27.21 -2.08
C CYS A 411 0.14 27.68 -1.80
N ARG A 412 -0.89 26.98 -2.27
CA ARG A 412 -2.30 27.36 -2.16
C ARG A 412 -3.17 26.19 -1.75
N ASP A 413 -4.14 26.45 -0.92
CA ASP A 413 -5.15 25.45 -0.56
C ASP A 413 -6.04 25.10 -1.77
N ASN A 414 -6.45 23.86 -1.86
CA ASN A 414 -7.30 23.33 -2.94
C ASN A 414 -6.82 23.63 -4.37
N SER A 415 -5.49 23.80 -4.56
CA SER A 415 -4.90 24.11 -5.87
C SER A 415 -3.59 23.36 -6.07
N ALA A 416 -3.30 22.95 -7.31
CA ALA A 416 -2.01 22.46 -7.73
C ALA A 416 -1.06 23.58 -8.19
N ASP A 417 -1.53 24.83 -8.26
CA ASP A 417 -0.71 25.97 -8.71
C ASP A 417 0.45 26.25 -7.77
N GLY A 418 1.62 26.45 -8.34
CA GLY A 418 2.86 26.69 -7.63
C GLY A 418 3.54 25.38 -7.19
N LEU A 419 4.46 25.52 -6.25
CA LEU A 419 5.26 24.41 -5.74
C LEU A 419 4.49 23.63 -4.66
N TYR A 420 4.73 22.33 -4.68
CA TYR A 420 4.42 21.38 -3.62
C TYR A 420 5.72 20.80 -3.09
N LEU A 421 5.83 20.67 -1.79
CA LEU A 421 6.93 20.06 -1.05
C LEU A 421 6.39 18.94 -0.18
N ALA A 422 6.99 17.76 -0.24
CA ALA A 422 6.87 16.75 0.80
C ALA A 422 8.25 16.32 1.27
N ALA A 423 8.38 15.99 2.54
CA ALA A 423 9.64 15.53 3.13
C ALA A 423 9.39 14.55 4.27
N GLN A 424 10.39 13.73 4.56
CA GLN A 424 10.32 12.74 5.63
C GLN A 424 11.53 12.78 6.56
N GLY A 425 11.28 12.51 7.85
CA GLY A 425 12.27 12.14 8.85
C GLY A 425 12.31 10.63 9.03
N GLY A 426 11.77 10.11 10.12
CA GLY A 426 11.63 8.69 10.41
C GLY A 426 12.95 7.96 10.64
N ASN A 427 12.99 6.69 10.28
CA ASN A 427 14.17 5.85 10.48
C ASN A 427 14.34 4.81 9.37
N ASN A 428 15.56 4.31 9.19
CA ASN A 428 15.89 3.32 8.16
C ASN A 428 15.54 1.85 8.57
N GLY A 429 14.55 1.66 9.43
CA GLY A 429 14.08 0.33 9.86
C GLY A 429 12.57 0.19 9.87
N GLU A 430 11.87 0.98 9.08
CA GLU A 430 10.43 0.94 8.88
C GLU A 430 10.01 -0.23 7.98
N SER A 431 8.71 -0.49 7.89
CA SER A 431 8.19 -1.49 6.95
C SER A 431 8.42 -1.01 5.52
N HIS A 432 8.83 -1.90 4.63
CA HIS A 432 9.14 -1.55 3.23
C HIS A 432 10.19 -0.44 3.04
N ASN A 433 11.13 -0.35 3.97
CA ASN A 433 12.09 0.75 4.12
C ASN A 433 13.03 0.97 2.92
N HIS A 434 13.31 2.24 2.62
CA HIS A 434 14.49 2.71 1.89
C HIS A 434 15.46 3.39 2.87
N ASN A 435 16.76 3.47 2.57
CA ASN A 435 17.70 4.23 3.38
C ASN A 435 17.68 5.69 2.91
N ASP A 436 16.73 6.47 3.38
CA ASP A 436 16.41 7.76 2.78
C ASP A 436 15.88 8.81 3.79
N VAL A 437 16.31 8.72 5.04
CA VAL A 437 16.00 9.73 6.07
C VAL A 437 16.40 11.13 5.60
N GLY A 438 15.45 12.06 5.61
CA GLY A 438 15.60 13.42 5.12
C GLY A 438 15.41 13.59 3.61
N ASN A 439 14.88 12.59 2.93
CA ASN A 439 14.46 12.68 1.53
C ASN A 439 13.26 13.63 1.38
N PHE A 440 13.12 14.21 0.19
CA PHE A 440 12.03 15.14 -0.11
C PHE A 440 11.61 15.09 -1.58
N LEU A 441 10.41 15.57 -1.85
CA LEU A 441 9.80 15.64 -3.18
C LEU A 441 9.43 17.08 -3.51
N VAL A 442 9.57 17.49 -4.77
CA VAL A 442 9.09 18.77 -5.26
C VAL A 442 8.29 18.56 -6.53
N TYR A 443 7.07 19.07 -6.54
CA TYR A 443 6.22 19.15 -7.73
C TYR A 443 5.92 20.62 -8.03
N SER A 444 5.72 20.95 -9.30
CA SER A 444 5.33 22.29 -9.75
C SER A 444 4.12 22.21 -10.67
N GLY A 445 3.04 22.89 -10.33
CA GLY A 445 1.79 22.79 -11.09
C GLY A 445 1.24 21.36 -11.18
N GLY A 446 1.48 20.53 -10.14
CA GLY A 446 1.09 19.13 -10.11
C GLY A 446 2.02 18.17 -10.90
N GLN A 447 3.09 18.67 -11.53
CA GLN A 447 4.05 17.86 -12.28
C GLN A 447 5.32 17.60 -11.47
N PRO A 448 5.93 16.40 -11.55
CA PRO A 448 7.12 16.05 -10.78
C PRO A 448 8.37 16.82 -11.27
N ALA A 449 9.11 17.40 -10.34
CA ALA A 449 10.39 18.08 -10.59
C ALA A 449 11.55 17.41 -9.84
N ILE A 450 11.44 17.18 -8.54
CA ILE A 450 12.39 16.39 -7.74
C ILE A 450 11.57 15.25 -7.11
N ILE A 451 12.07 14.03 -7.23
CA ILE A 451 11.29 12.83 -6.96
C ILE A 451 11.99 11.86 -6.03
N ASP A 452 11.19 10.97 -5.42
CA ASP A 452 11.63 9.65 -5.01
C ASP A 452 11.47 8.69 -6.20
N VAL A 453 12.46 7.85 -6.43
CA VAL A 453 12.44 6.88 -7.54
C VAL A 453 11.38 5.80 -7.31
N GLY A 454 11.13 5.47 -6.03
CA GLY A 454 10.26 4.38 -5.63
C GLY A 454 10.92 3.00 -5.79
N VAL A 455 10.11 1.96 -5.86
CA VAL A 455 10.54 0.57 -5.90
C VAL A 455 10.38 -0.05 -7.29
N GLY A 456 11.34 -0.88 -7.70
CA GLY A 456 11.25 -1.72 -8.89
C GLY A 456 10.46 -3.02 -8.65
N THR A 457 10.46 -3.89 -9.64
CA THR A 457 9.83 -5.22 -9.56
C THR A 457 10.43 -6.04 -8.42
N TYR A 458 9.57 -6.63 -7.59
CA TYR A 458 9.99 -7.44 -6.45
C TYR A 458 10.67 -8.73 -6.88
N THR A 459 11.80 -9.02 -6.23
CA THR A 459 12.59 -10.24 -6.39
C THR A 459 12.90 -10.86 -5.03
N ALA A 460 13.60 -11.99 -5.00
CA ALA A 460 14.08 -12.58 -3.74
C ALA A 460 15.00 -11.64 -2.93
N LYS A 461 15.72 -10.70 -3.60
CA LYS A 461 16.53 -9.68 -2.91
C LYS A 461 15.69 -8.71 -2.10
N THR A 462 14.51 -8.33 -2.59
CA THR A 462 13.67 -7.26 -2.02
C THR A 462 13.37 -7.46 -0.54
N PHE A 463 13.18 -8.70 -0.10
CA PHE A 463 12.87 -9.04 1.30
C PHE A 463 13.98 -9.91 1.95
N SER A 464 15.23 -9.68 1.56
CA SER A 464 16.39 -10.37 2.12
C SER A 464 17.41 -9.39 2.72
N SER A 465 18.50 -9.92 3.29
CA SER A 465 19.65 -9.13 3.72
C SER A 465 20.32 -8.37 2.57
N HIS A 466 20.00 -8.70 1.31
CA HIS A 466 20.50 -8.05 0.09
C HIS A 466 19.56 -6.96 -0.44
N ARG A 467 18.55 -6.52 0.33
CA ARG A 467 17.64 -5.44 -0.07
C ARG A 467 18.38 -4.19 -0.50
N TYR A 468 19.38 -3.80 0.27
CA TYR A 468 20.14 -2.56 0.02
C TYR A 468 21.27 -2.69 -1.01
N ASP A 469 21.39 -3.86 -1.68
CA ASP A 469 22.13 -3.99 -2.95
C ASP A 469 21.31 -3.45 -4.14
N ILE A 470 19.99 -3.25 -3.95
CA ILE A 470 19.10 -2.65 -4.95
C ILE A 470 19.32 -1.14 -4.92
N TRP A 471 19.67 -0.56 -6.06
CA TRP A 471 20.06 0.84 -6.14
C TRP A 471 18.97 1.83 -5.68
N THR A 472 17.70 1.53 -5.95
CA THR A 472 16.56 2.38 -5.52
C THR A 472 16.34 2.39 -4.01
N MET A 473 17.01 1.51 -3.26
CA MET A 473 16.93 1.44 -1.79
C MET A 473 18.07 2.22 -1.10
N GLN A 474 19.01 2.76 -1.89
CA GLN A 474 20.24 3.37 -1.38
C GLN A 474 20.11 4.89 -1.30
N SER A 475 20.58 5.50 -0.22
CA SER A 475 20.50 6.96 -0.01
C SER A 475 21.20 7.78 -1.08
N ALA A 476 22.18 7.22 -1.80
CA ALA A 476 22.82 7.89 -2.94
C ALA A 476 21.88 8.09 -4.14
N TYR A 477 20.73 7.42 -4.18
CA TYR A 477 19.69 7.57 -5.23
C TYR A 477 18.40 8.18 -4.67
N HIS A 478 18.49 8.80 -3.50
CA HIS A 478 17.48 9.66 -2.90
C HIS A 478 18.03 11.09 -2.78
N ASN A 479 17.17 12.06 -2.40
CA ASN A 479 17.58 13.46 -2.28
C ASN A 479 18.31 13.70 -0.96
N CYS A 480 19.36 12.92 -0.71
CA CYS A 480 20.14 12.84 0.51
C CYS A 480 21.62 13.14 0.26
N PRO A 481 22.36 13.62 1.27
CA PRO A 481 23.80 13.79 1.16
C PRO A 481 24.56 12.45 1.20
N THR A 482 25.73 12.42 0.56
CA THR A 482 26.70 11.32 0.63
C THR A 482 28.05 11.90 1.01
N ILE A 483 28.70 11.37 2.06
CA ILE A 483 29.94 11.91 2.64
C ILE A 483 31.06 10.89 2.40
N ASN A 484 32.11 11.24 1.64
CA ASN A 484 33.21 10.34 1.27
C ASN A 484 32.71 9.00 0.66
N GLY A 485 31.61 9.03 -0.09
CA GLY A 485 30.98 7.82 -0.62
C GLY A 485 30.21 6.98 0.41
N VAL A 486 30.16 7.40 1.67
CA VAL A 486 29.39 6.71 2.71
C VAL A 486 27.92 7.11 2.62
N MET A 487 27.05 6.10 2.51
CA MET A 487 25.59 6.21 2.45
C MET A 487 24.98 5.98 3.85
N GLN A 488 23.71 6.28 3.99
CA GLN A 488 22.92 5.89 5.16
C GLN A 488 22.85 4.36 5.28
N SER A 489 22.70 3.87 6.50
CA SER A 489 22.61 2.44 6.80
C SER A 489 21.20 2.03 7.22
N ALA A 490 20.88 0.74 7.03
CA ALA A 490 19.62 0.16 7.45
C ALA A 490 19.55 -0.10 8.96
N GLY A 491 18.36 0.07 9.52
CA GLY A 491 18.05 -0.25 10.92
C GLY A 491 17.45 0.94 11.68
N ARG A 492 16.63 0.66 12.68
CA ARG A 492 15.90 1.69 13.45
C ARG A 492 16.80 2.69 14.17
N GLN A 493 18.03 2.31 14.48
CA GLN A 493 19.03 3.20 15.08
C GLN A 493 19.52 4.30 14.13
N PHE A 494 19.33 4.12 12.82
CA PHE A 494 19.63 5.10 11.78
C PHE A 494 18.38 5.93 11.51
N ALA A 495 18.26 7.05 12.19
CA ALA A 495 17.03 7.82 12.28
C ALA A 495 17.30 9.33 12.21
N ALA A 496 16.26 10.10 11.91
CA ALA A 496 16.25 11.53 12.15
C ALA A 496 16.22 11.85 13.64
N SER A 497 16.68 13.02 14.03
CA SER A 497 16.45 13.63 15.34
C SER A 497 16.08 15.10 15.18
N ASP A 498 15.57 15.71 16.25
CA ASP A 498 15.18 17.11 16.28
C ASP A 498 14.19 17.48 15.15
N VAL A 499 13.22 16.60 14.91
CA VAL A 499 12.25 16.76 13.82
C VAL A 499 11.14 17.72 14.22
N HIS A 500 11.00 18.81 13.46
CA HIS A 500 9.99 19.84 13.68
C HIS A 500 9.31 20.25 12.39
N TYR A 501 7.99 20.46 12.45
CA TYR A 501 7.21 21.02 11.37
C TYR A 501 6.39 22.21 11.87
N ASN A 502 6.47 23.32 11.15
CA ASN A 502 5.67 24.51 11.39
C ASN A 502 5.11 25.04 10.07
N ALA A 503 3.88 25.52 10.07
CA ALA A 503 3.28 26.14 8.90
C ALA A 503 2.37 27.30 9.29
N ASP A 504 2.40 28.36 8.45
CA ASP A 504 1.50 29.49 8.52
C ASP A 504 1.02 29.88 7.09
N ASP A 505 0.39 31.03 6.96
CA ASP A 505 -0.09 31.49 5.66
C ASP A 505 1.04 31.88 4.68
N ASN A 506 2.23 32.18 5.18
CA ASN A 506 3.38 32.64 4.38
C ASN A 506 4.35 31.51 4.02
N ALA A 507 4.51 30.53 4.91
CA ALA A 507 5.48 29.47 4.73
C ALA A 507 5.09 28.17 5.43
N ALA A 508 5.72 27.08 4.97
CA ALA A 508 5.80 25.81 5.68
C ALA A 508 7.28 25.43 5.83
N GLU A 509 7.68 25.02 7.01
CA GLU A 509 9.07 24.71 7.35
C GLU A 509 9.17 23.35 8.04
N PHE A 510 10.10 22.54 7.54
CA PHE A 510 10.43 21.22 8.10
C PHE A 510 11.92 21.19 8.42
N HIS A 511 12.24 20.86 9.65
CA HIS A 511 13.60 20.79 10.18
C HIS A 511 13.89 19.43 10.78
N LEU A 512 15.11 18.91 10.56
CA LEU A 512 15.58 17.65 11.14
C LEU A 512 17.12 17.60 11.14
N ASN A 513 17.67 16.77 12.04
CA ASN A 513 19.08 16.42 12.07
C ASN A 513 19.28 15.00 11.52
N LEU A 514 20.12 14.86 10.48
CA LEU A 514 20.39 13.61 9.76
C LEU A 514 21.60 12.83 10.29
N ALA A 515 22.34 13.35 11.26
CA ALA A 515 23.63 12.78 11.67
C ALA A 515 23.52 11.29 12.05
N ALA A 516 22.48 10.93 12.81
CA ALA A 516 22.26 9.55 13.25
C ALA A 516 21.82 8.59 12.14
N ALA A 517 21.40 9.09 10.97
CA ALA A 517 21.07 8.23 9.81
C ALA A 517 22.32 7.63 9.14
N TYR A 518 23.49 8.16 9.44
CA TYR A 518 24.76 7.72 8.87
C TYR A 518 25.55 6.84 9.84
N PRO A 519 26.26 5.82 9.33
CA PRO A 519 27.18 5.02 10.15
C PRO A 519 28.39 5.88 10.58
N ALA A 520 29.07 5.47 11.65
CA ALA A 520 30.23 6.18 12.22
C ALA A 520 31.32 6.52 11.17
N GLY A 521 31.47 5.70 10.14
CA GLY A 521 32.43 5.93 9.05
C GLY A 521 32.18 7.19 8.22
N ALA A 522 31.01 7.80 8.29
CA ALA A 522 30.73 9.09 7.66
C ALA A 522 31.27 10.28 8.48
N HIS A 523 31.64 10.06 9.74
CA HIS A 523 32.19 11.06 10.66
C HIS A 523 31.33 12.32 10.80
N VAL A 524 30.03 12.20 10.69
CA VAL A 524 29.07 13.31 10.84
C VAL A 524 28.90 13.61 12.33
N GLN A 525 29.14 14.84 12.74
CA GLN A 525 28.84 15.34 14.08
C GLN A 525 27.41 15.88 14.14
N SER A 526 27.03 16.69 13.16
CA SER A 526 25.67 17.18 12.96
C SER A 526 25.41 17.43 11.48
N TRP A 527 24.17 17.25 11.05
CA TRP A 527 23.68 17.62 9.73
C TRP A 527 22.24 18.09 9.86
N ASN A 528 22.09 19.40 10.06
CA ASN A 528 20.78 20.03 10.20
C ASN A 528 20.27 20.41 8.82
N ARG A 529 19.16 19.80 8.44
CA ARG A 529 18.46 20.10 7.19
C ARG A 529 17.19 20.87 7.50
N THR A 530 16.99 21.99 6.81
CA THR A 530 15.74 22.75 6.85
C THR A 530 15.20 22.89 5.43
N LEU A 531 13.95 22.50 5.25
CA LEU A 531 13.19 22.66 4.02
C LEU A 531 12.08 23.66 4.27
N ARG A 532 12.08 24.80 3.56
CA ARG A 532 11.10 25.86 3.72
C ARG A 532 10.43 26.23 2.41
N LEU A 533 9.13 25.96 2.31
CA LEU A 533 8.31 26.46 1.23
C LEU A 533 7.84 27.88 1.54
N ASN A 534 8.28 28.86 0.77
CA ASN A 534 7.78 30.21 0.79
C ASN A 534 6.61 30.34 -0.21
N ARG A 535 5.39 30.49 0.29
CA ARG A 535 4.16 30.42 -0.53
C ARG A 535 4.03 31.63 -1.45
N THR A 536 4.38 32.81 -0.98
CA THR A 536 4.24 34.06 -1.73
C THR A 536 5.29 34.20 -2.83
N LYS A 537 6.51 33.68 -2.61
CA LYS A 537 7.60 33.69 -3.60
C LYS A 537 7.55 32.52 -4.56
N ASN A 538 6.75 31.52 -4.28
CA ASN A 538 6.74 30.24 -4.99
C ASN A 538 8.16 29.64 -5.05
N GLU A 539 8.81 29.53 -3.90
CA GLU A 539 10.21 29.14 -3.72
C GLU A 539 10.32 28.14 -2.57
N ILE A 540 11.12 27.09 -2.76
CA ILE A 540 11.56 26.20 -1.69
C ILE A 540 13.03 26.50 -1.42
N GLU A 541 13.36 26.78 -0.16
CA GLU A 541 14.73 26.87 0.34
C GLU A 541 15.09 25.57 1.06
N LEU A 542 16.15 24.92 0.58
CA LEU A 542 16.84 23.81 1.26
C LEU A 542 18.11 24.38 1.89
N LEU A 543 18.20 24.32 3.20
CA LEU A 543 19.36 24.72 3.99
C LEU A 543 19.97 23.46 4.62
N ASP A 544 21.20 23.15 4.24
CA ASP A 544 22.01 22.08 4.85
C ASP A 544 23.15 22.72 5.65
N GLU A 545 23.09 22.62 6.98
CA GLU A 545 24.12 23.08 7.90
C GLU A 545 24.78 21.86 8.55
N TYR A 546 26.07 21.67 8.29
CA TYR A 546 26.75 20.49 8.81
C TYR A 546 28.04 20.79 9.56
N ALA A 547 28.39 19.90 10.48
CA ALA A 547 29.69 19.77 11.10
C ALA A 547 30.16 18.32 11.06
N LEU A 548 31.43 18.12 10.70
CA LEU A 548 32.07 16.80 10.66
C LEU A 548 33.08 16.66 11.79
N GLN A 549 33.27 15.43 12.27
CA GLN A 549 34.28 15.13 13.31
C GLN A 549 35.71 15.22 12.74
N GLN A 550 35.87 15.03 11.44
CA GLN A 550 37.13 15.17 10.71
C GLN A 550 36.86 15.67 9.29
N PRO A 551 37.86 16.26 8.60
CA PRO A 551 37.69 16.73 7.24
C PRO A 551 37.26 15.61 6.28
N ALA A 552 36.34 15.92 5.36
CA ALA A 552 35.95 15.04 4.28
C ALA A 552 36.70 15.39 2.99
N GLU A 553 36.96 14.38 2.14
CA GLU A 553 37.51 14.61 0.80
C GLU A 553 36.43 15.08 -0.18
N THR A 554 35.22 14.51 -0.03
CA THR A 554 34.07 14.85 -0.88
C THR A 554 32.78 14.83 -0.10
N ILE A 555 31.87 15.77 -0.41
CA ILE A 555 30.46 15.70 -0.06
C ILE A 555 29.65 15.87 -1.33
N THR A 556 28.60 15.06 -1.48
CA THR A 556 27.71 15.12 -2.64
C THR A 556 26.27 15.28 -2.17
N LEU A 557 25.59 16.32 -2.65
CA LEU A 557 24.13 16.45 -2.52
C LEU A 557 23.50 15.88 -3.79
N THR A 558 22.56 14.98 -3.62
CA THR A 558 21.86 14.29 -4.74
C THR A 558 20.46 14.87 -4.93
N PHE A 559 20.05 15.06 -6.19
CA PHE A 559 18.66 15.30 -6.58
C PHE A 559 18.25 14.35 -7.69
N MET A 560 17.17 13.61 -7.49
CA MET A 560 16.59 12.72 -8.49
C MET A 560 15.48 13.44 -9.24
N THR A 561 15.48 13.36 -10.58
CA THR A 561 14.49 14.06 -11.40
C THR A 561 14.14 13.29 -12.69
N PRO A 562 12.86 13.29 -13.12
CA PRO A 562 12.46 12.81 -14.44
C PRO A 562 12.67 13.87 -15.52
N CYS A 563 13.00 15.12 -15.14
CA CYS A 563 13.13 16.25 -16.03
C CYS A 563 14.49 16.28 -16.73
N THR A 564 14.53 16.76 -17.97
CA THR A 564 15.79 17.08 -18.63
C THR A 564 16.50 18.21 -17.88
N VAL A 565 17.77 17.98 -17.54
CA VAL A 565 18.57 18.93 -16.77
C VAL A 565 19.40 19.78 -17.70
N ASN A 566 19.25 21.09 -17.61
CA ASN A 566 20.08 22.06 -18.35
C ASN A 566 20.97 22.81 -17.35
N ALA A 567 22.28 22.74 -17.58
CA ALA A 567 23.24 23.52 -16.80
C ALA A 567 23.26 24.97 -17.33
N GLY A 568 23.04 25.92 -16.44
CA GLY A 568 23.16 27.35 -16.67
C GLY A 568 24.57 27.89 -16.35
N ALA A 569 24.61 29.13 -15.85
CA ALA A 569 25.81 29.69 -15.25
C ALA A 569 26.20 28.91 -13.97
N PRO A 570 27.46 28.99 -13.50
CA PRO A 570 27.84 28.40 -12.24
C PRO A 570 26.88 28.84 -11.10
N GLY A 571 26.30 27.85 -10.40
CA GLY A 571 25.29 28.08 -9.36
C GLY A 571 23.86 28.01 -9.86
N GLU A 572 23.60 27.66 -11.11
CA GLU A 572 22.25 27.56 -11.67
C GLU A 572 22.05 26.28 -12.49
N LEU A 573 20.91 25.62 -12.27
CA LEU A 573 20.38 24.49 -13.05
C LEU A 573 18.91 24.76 -13.37
N SER A 574 18.44 24.22 -14.50
CA SER A 574 17.03 24.24 -14.89
C SER A 574 16.55 22.82 -15.18
N LEU A 575 15.41 22.45 -14.60
CA LEU A 575 14.71 21.20 -14.82
C LEU A 575 13.57 21.46 -15.82
N ALA A 576 13.69 20.99 -17.05
CA ALA A 576 12.66 21.12 -18.08
C ALA A 576 11.61 20.03 -17.88
N MET A 577 10.37 20.42 -17.51
CA MET A 577 9.26 19.52 -17.23
C MET A 577 8.51 19.12 -18.51
N ALA A 578 7.72 18.05 -18.42
CA ALA A 578 6.96 17.50 -19.56
C ALA A 578 5.90 18.47 -20.13
N ASP A 579 5.39 19.40 -19.33
CA ASP A 579 4.40 20.41 -19.73
C ASP A 579 5.03 21.66 -20.39
N GLY A 580 6.34 21.64 -20.62
CA GLY A 580 7.10 22.74 -21.21
C GLY A 580 7.50 23.86 -20.25
N LYS A 581 7.09 23.78 -18.98
CA LYS A 581 7.56 24.68 -17.92
C LYS A 581 8.94 24.23 -17.42
N SER A 582 9.55 25.03 -16.56
CA SER A 582 10.82 24.70 -15.92
C SER A 582 10.85 25.10 -14.45
N VAL A 583 11.55 24.31 -13.66
CA VAL A 583 11.92 24.63 -12.29
C VAL A 583 13.40 24.96 -12.25
N ARG A 584 13.76 26.08 -11.63
CA ARG A 584 15.17 26.50 -11.48
C ARG A 584 15.70 26.08 -10.13
N ILE A 585 16.96 25.63 -10.10
CA ILE A 585 17.70 25.31 -8.90
C ILE A 585 18.92 26.22 -8.83
N ASN A 586 18.94 27.10 -7.80
CA ASN A 586 20.07 27.96 -7.52
C ASN A 586 20.82 27.44 -6.30
N TYR A 587 22.14 27.27 -6.43
CA TYR A 587 23.01 26.71 -5.39
C TYR A 587 24.32 27.51 -5.32
N ASP A 588 25.16 27.27 -4.31
CA ASP A 588 26.48 27.91 -4.20
C ASP A 588 27.43 27.35 -5.25
N GLY A 589 27.54 28.03 -6.40
CA GLY A 589 28.40 27.65 -7.52
C GLY A 589 29.91 27.81 -7.25
N HIS A 590 30.33 28.45 -6.15
CA HIS A 590 31.72 28.49 -5.71
C HIS A 590 32.11 27.25 -4.92
N ALA A 591 31.17 26.73 -4.10
CA ALA A 591 31.42 25.57 -3.26
C ALA A 591 31.09 24.23 -3.96
N LEU A 592 30.09 24.22 -4.84
CA LEU A 592 29.51 23.02 -5.42
C LEU A 592 29.62 23.00 -6.94
N THR A 593 30.00 21.85 -7.48
CA THR A 593 30.08 21.61 -8.93
C THR A 593 29.04 20.56 -9.34
N PRO A 594 28.19 20.83 -10.35
CA PRO A 594 27.18 19.91 -10.76
C PRO A 594 27.74 18.82 -11.69
N THR A 595 27.21 17.62 -11.57
CA THR A 595 27.36 16.54 -12.55
C THR A 595 25.97 15.94 -12.76
N VAL A 596 25.60 15.63 -13.98
CA VAL A 596 24.32 15.02 -14.33
C VAL A 596 24.56 13.64 -14.88
N GLU A 597 23.94 12.64 -14.30
CA GLU A 597 23.99 11.25 -14.74
C GLU A 597 22.61 10.85 -15.29
N GLU A 598 22.57 10.34 -16.52
CA GLU A 598 21.36 9.73 -17.07
C GLU A 598 21.27 8.26 -16.61
N ILE A 599 20.14 7.87 -16.06
CA ILE A 599 19.84 6.50 -15.63
C ILE A 599 18.76 5.95 -16.56
N ARG A 600 19.09 4.97 -17.39
CA ARG A 600 18.11 4.22 -18.18
C ARG A 600 17.35 3.25 -17.29
N LEU A 601 16.03 3.25 -17.43
CA LEU A 601 15.16 2.37 -16.68
C LEU A 601 14.83 1.12 -17.51
N GLU A 602 15.31 -0.04 -17.06
CA GLU A 602 14.98 -1.34 -17.65
C GLU A 602 13.80 -1.99 -16.95
N ASP A 603 13.62 -1.70 -15.65
CA ASP A 603 12.54 -2.26 -14.83
C ASP A 603 11.17 -1.73 -15.27
N ALA A 604 10.26 -2.66 -15.58
CA ALA A 604 8.93 -2.34 -16.09
C ALA A 604 8.06 -1.56 -15.09
N HIS A 605 8.22 -1.81 -13.78
CA HIS A 605 7.48 -1.12 -12.73
C HIS A 605 7.91 0.35 -12.61
N LEU A 606 9.21 0.62 -12.60
CA LEU A 606 9.74 1.99 -12.59
C LEU A 606 9.34 2.76 -13.85
N ARG A 607 9.33 2.09 -15.02
CA ARG A 607 8.93 2.70 -16.29
C ARG A 607 7.48 3.14 -16.33
N GLN A 608 6.60 2.50 -15.58
CA GLN A 608 5.19 2.92 -15.47
C GLN A 608 5.07 4.33 -14.86
N SER A 609 5.94 4.68 -13.92
CA SER A 609 5.93 6.01 -13.29
C SER A 609 6.75 7.04 -14.10
N TRP A 610 7.94 6.65 -14.58
CA TRP A 610 8.96 7.61 -15.02
C TRP A 610 9.30 7.52 -16.50
N GLY A 611 8.80 6.55 -17.25
CA GLY A 611 9.19 6.32 -18.65
C GLY A 611 10.56 5.63 -18.74
N ASP A 612 11.33 5.96 -19.77
CA ASP A 612 12.54 5.20 -20.12
C ASP A 612 13.80 5.63 -19.36
N ARG A 613 13.79 6.77 -18.68
CA ARG A 613 14.98 7.32 -18.03
C ARG A 613 14.66 8.29 -16.89
N LEU A 614 15.63 8.44 -16.00
CA LEU A 614 15.73 9.47 -14.98
C LEU A 614 17.08 10.17 -15.07
N PHE A 615 17.19 11.30 -14.38
CA PHE A 615 18.46 11.99 -14.21
C PHE A 615 18.78 12.11 -12.71
N ARG A 616 20.05 11.90 -12.39
CA ARG A 616 20.61 12.11 -11.07
C ARG A 616 21.56 13.30 -11.12
N VAL A 617 21.17 14.38 -10.48
CA VAL A 617 21.98 15.59 -10.33
C VAL A 617 22.82 15.44 -9.07
N LEU A 618 24.12 15.57 -9.20
CA LEU A 618 25.11 15.47 -8.14
C LEU A 618 25.80 16.83 -7.98
N LEU A 619 25.50 17.55 -6.90
CA LEU A 619 26.23 18.75 -6.52
C LEU A 619 27.39 18.33 -5.61
N ARG A 620 28.61 18.36 -6.14
CA ARG A 620 29.81 17.88 -5.45
C ARG A 620 30.65 19.02 -4.92
N ALA A 621 30.93 18.99 -3.60
CA ALA A 621 31.98 19.78 -2.99
C ALA A 621 33.29 19.01 -3.01
N LYS A 622 34.36 19.59 -3.57
CA LYS A 622 35.70 19.05 -3.47
C LYS A 622 36.41 19.73 -2.31
N THR A 623 37.02 18.93 -1.44
CA THR A 623 37.72 19.42 -0.25
C THR A 623 36.81 20.33 0.59
N PRO A 624 35.63 19.82 0.99
CA PRO A 624 34.65 20.61 1.74
C PRO A 624 35.23 21.02 3.09
N PRO A 625 34.87 22.22 3.61
CA PRO A 625 35.24 22.60 4.96
C PRO A 625 34.62 21.63 5.98
N GLN A 626 35.24 21.52 7.14
CA GLN A 626 34.74 20.68 8.23
C GLN A 626 33.36 21.14 8.75
N GLN A 627 33.01 22.40 8.54
CA GLN A 627 31.71 22.99 8.82
C GLN A 627 31.29 23.90 7.69
N ALA A 628 30.05 23.84 7.25
CA ALA A 628 29.49 24.75 6.26
C ALA A 628 27.99 24.88 6.37
N VAL A 629 27.47 25.91 5.72
CA VAL A 629 26.05 26.14 5.49
C VAL A 629 25.85 26.26 3.98
N TRP A 630 25.12 25.34 3.39
CA TRP A 630 24.78 25.39 1.98
C TRP A 630 23.31 25.67 1.79
N ARG A 631 23.04 26.62 0.91
CA ARG A 631 21.66 27.01 0.58
C ARG A 631 21.38 26.68 -0.87
N THR A 632 20.34 25.89 -1.08
CA THR A 632 19.79 25.61 -2.41
C THR A 632 18.38 26.18 -2.49
N ARG A 633 18.07 26.93 -3.56
CA ARG A 633 16.72 27.46 -3.81
C ARG A 633 16.13 26.80 -5.04
N ILE A 634 14.91 26.32 -4.89
CA ILE A 634 14.12 25.69 -5.94
C ILE A 634 12.97 26.66 -6.23
N ILE A 635 12.92 27.18 -7.45
CA ILE A 635 12.02 28.25 -7.87
C ILE A 635 11.09 27.71 -8.96
N GLY A 636 9.76 27.81 -8.69
CA GLY A 636 8.73 27.32 -9.60
C GLY A 636 8.30 28.32 -10.67
#